data_6b031fdfd3a92e6e18ea2e2740ba75f1
#
_entry.id   6b031fdfd3a92e6e18ea2e2740ba75f1
#
_cell.length_a   1.000
_cell.length_b   1.000
_cell.length_c   1.000
_cell.angle_alpha   90.00
_cell.angle_beta   90.00
_cell.angle_gamma   90.00
#
_symmetry.space_group_name_H-M   'P 1'
#
loop_
_entity.id
_entity.type
_entity.pdbx_description
1 polymer ?
#
loop_
_entity_poly.entity_id
_entity_poly.type
_entity_poly.pdbx_seq_one_letter_code
_entity_poly.pdbx_strand_id
1 'polypeptide(L)'
;SIESPMTESIAQEFQLQQLASPFQDEEKSSIAPNHGYFLQGLFSNVILRDQHLVKQHINPAKKRQRYMAFTAALLGVGLLLSVWVWSYRHNQQLIADVQADLDQVIRLEKTFGQVLSTQLESLLILQARLQQLDGFSEQRPLKFSFGLYQGKKLREQLKVEYLKGVQQIVLLPTQQNIAQYLQRVQQDAATLKAHHIHAKTQQVAKTQPYLEPSVQNPQDAYNALKAYLMLTNPEYRESSHLSDQISRFWRTWLDAHRGEMPRTDMIQQAEKILSYAMTLAHQDDFPLLESDAQMVDQTRQVLLSVIQGMPARDRVYNEIKMRAAVRFPALTVSQIVGEQHSRIVLGSHALPGIFTQQAWNEYVEQAIDQVANQPTDSKDWVLNSHQSDDLTFSGSPEQIRKQLLSLYQQEYVSEWKKFLNGIHYAKTDQFNQQVKQLDLLGEPQNSPIRKLLQRIAVETNWDNPIVQAELAVPEQGFMAWFKDKVLRQSNDKAAAQATLKAQGAISQEYQMFYQLLRKRDDLQDQSLFDVYMNNLAQVRSKLNDLQTAGEIGPSAMALFKQTIHDQNSVFNTTQKYVDEKMMVGLKEADQQLLQKLLMTPLTQSFASLIVPTQDEINKLWRIQAYQPFATHLGQKYPFHSGGTLQATSQEMGQIFGETGSIAGFVKDTLDPLLIRRGYVLTSKTWKDLGLNLNPQFVMAFPQYVAPIHGMATGRLDQPATSAVSNQSNFQFYPLQHPQFLSYSIDIDGQRMQFENGIQQWVNFVWPNPGAIPGVRISAVDLNGQSHTIFEAPGEYGINRLIDAAQRKEQNGHFEMTWVSKTEPSLSLKVNFRLISGHSSGNIGSSRGYVGLQLVDQVTTTKALLVVAAQTTAMSPAQTAATQSKTTMSAQVGGVPQ
;
A
#
# COMPACT_ATOMS: atom_id res chain seq x y z
N SER A 1 -35.73 -10.76 -34.87
CA SER A 1 -36.71 -11.85 -34.74
C SER A 1 -35.99 -13.19 -34.83
N ILE A 2 -35.66 -13.74 -33.71
CA ILE A 2 -35.30 -15.16 -33.55
C ILE A 2 -36.15 -15.62 -32.39
N GLU A 3 -37.25 -16.25 -32.71
CA GLU A 3 -38.08 -16.97 -31.74
C GLU A 3 -37.30 -18.19 -31.26
N SER A 4 -37.19 -18.34 -29.98
CA SER A 4 -36.55 -19.49 -29.36
C SER A 4 -37.59 -20.64 -29.23
N PRO A 5 -37.18 -21.90 -29.41
CA PRO A 5 -38.10 -23.06 -29.47
C PRO A 5 -38.69 -23.49 -28.12
N MET A 6 -38.60 -22.67 -27.08
CA MET A 6 -39.12 -22.98 -25.75
C MET A 6 -40.56 -22.52 -25.49
N THR A 7 -41.16 -21.74 -26.39
CA THR A 7 -42.55 -21.27 -26.26
C THR A 7 -43.59 -22.20 -26.87
N GLU A 8 -43.19 -23.13 -27.73
CA GLU A 8 -44.12 -24.10 -28.32
C GLU A 8 -44.43 -25.32 -27.42
N SER A 9 -43.52 -25.66 -26.50
CA SER A 9 -43.74 -26.82 -25.60
C SER A 9 -44.71 -26.52 -24.44
N ILE A 10 -44.94 -25.26 -24.09
CA ILE A 10 -45.88 -24.88 -23.00
C ILE A 10 -47.30 -24.68 -23.55
N ALA A 11 -47.45 -24.39 -24.83
CA ALA A 11 -48.75 -24.22 -25.45
C ALA A 11 -49.47 -25.57 -25.76
N GLN A 12 -48.74 -26.68 -25.86
CA GLN A 12 -49.30 -28.01 -26.07
C GLN A 12 -49.80 -28.72 -24.83
N GLU A 13 -49.38 -28.30 -23.63
CA GLU A 13 -49.77 -28.93 -22.37
C GLU A 13 -51.03 -28.33 -21.71
N PHE A 14 -51.58 -27.23 -22.30
CA PHE A 14 -52.83 -26.58 -21.85
C PHE A 14 -54.03 -26.81 -22.79
N GLN A 15 -53.91 -27.65 -23.81
CA GLN A 15 -55.00 -28.02 -24.69
C GLN A 15 -55.57 -29.38 -24.34
N LEU A 16 -56.00 -29.62 -23.14
CA LEU A 16 -56.83 -30.76 -22.79
C LEU A 16 -57.98 -30.33 -21.87
N GLN A 17 -59.18 -30.55 -22.47
CA GLN A 17 -60.45 -30.51 -21.81
C GLN A 17 -61.30 -29.25 -21.90
N GLN A 18 -61.71 -28.92 -23.11
CA GLN A 18 -63.06 -28.51 -23.30
C GLN A 18 -63.83 -29.70 -24.03
N LEU A 19 -64.39 -30.51 -23.21
CA LEU A 19 -65.41 -31.40 -23.71
C LEU A 19 -66.74 -30.62 -23.82
N ALA A 20 -67.02 -30.15 -24.99
CA ALA A 20 -68.33 -29.66 -25.38
C ALA A 20 -69.31 -30.84 -25.50
N SER A 21 -70.40 -30.73 -24.81
CA SER A 21 -71.59 -31.58 -25.02
C SER A 21 -72.19 -31.25 -26.39
N PRO A 22 -72.55 -32.22 -27.15
CA PRO A 22 -73.51 -32.02 -28.22
C PRO A 22 -74.92 -32.35 -27.73
N PHE A 23 -75.76 -31.35 -27.64
CA PHE A 23 -77.17 -31.53 -27.77
C PHE A 23 -77.52 -31.12 -29.20
N GLN A 24 -78.01 -32.09 -30.03
CA GLN A 24 -78.89 -31.83 -31.12
C GLN A 24 -79.98 -32.88 -31.13
N ASP A 25 -81.19 -32.31 -31.21
CA ASP A 25 -82.52 -32.98 -31.40
C ASP A 25 -82.53 -33.91 -32.58
N GLU A 26 -83.26 -35.00 -32.42
CA GLU A 26 -84.30 -35.41 -33.36
C GLU A 26 -85.13 -36.55 -32.91
N GLU A 27 -86.45 -36.27 -32.84
CA GLU A 27 -87.65 -36.98 -33.29
C GLU A 27 -88.02 -38.37 -32.77
N LYS A 28 -89.11 -38.28 -32.05
CA LYS A 28 -90.27 -39.15 -32.10
C LYS A 28 -90.15 -40.62 -32.56
N SER A 29 -90.45 -41.45 -31.59
CA SER A 29 -91.55 -42.41 -31.82
C SER A 29 -92.04 -42.96 -30.47
N SER A 30 -93.39 -42.99 -30.37
CA SER A 30 -94.22 -43.55 -29.36
C SER A 30 -93.87 -45.01 -29.04
N ILE A 31 -93.97 -45.41 -27.75
CA ILE A 31 -94.60 -46.68 -27.33
C ILE A 31 -94.62 -46.68 -25.79
N ALA A 32 -95.75 -46.73 -25.26
CA ALA A 32 -96.34 -47.35 -24.06
C ALA A 32 -95.61 -47.18 -22.64
N PRO A 33 -96.37 -46.88 -21.62
CA PRO A 33 -95.82 -46.62 -20.27
C PRO A 33 -95.53 -47.96 -19.61
N ASN A 34 -94.29 -48.12 -19.25
CA ASN A 34 -93.91 -49.08 -18.24
C ASN A 34 -93.90 -48.40 -16.92
N HIS A 35 -94.86 -48.60 -16.10
CA HIS A 35 -94.96 -48.19 -14.71
C HIS A 35 -93.88 -48.92 -13.91
N GLY A 36 -92.79 -48.31 -13.75
CA GLY A 36 -91.75 -48.69 -12.74
C GLY A 36 -92.23 -48.24 -11.32
N TYR A 37 -93.05 -49.06 -10.72
CA TYR A 37 -93.46 -48.88 -9.32
C TYR A 37 -92.15 -48.95 -8.43
N PHE A 38 -91.88 -47.91 -7.64
CA PHE A 38 -90.85 -47.78 -6.62
C PHE A 38 -89.60 -46.89 -6.93
N LEU A 39 -89.29 -46.59 -8.16
CA LEU A 39 -88.06 -45.85 -8.45
C LEU A 39 -88.21 -44.37 -8.15
N GLN A 40 -89.33 -43.71 -8.36
CA GLN A 40 -89.46 -42.27 -8.06
C GLN A 40 -89.52 -41.94 -6.59
N GLY A 41 -90.04 -42.81 -5.75
CA GLY A 41 -90.01 -42.66 -4.27
C GLY A 41 -88.67 -43.01 -3.70
N LEU A 42 -87.93 -43.92 -4.29
CA LEU A 42 -86.56 -44.26 -3.84
C LEU A 42 -85.56 -43.10 -4.08
N PHE A 43 -85.63 -42.50 -5.24
CA PHE A 43 -84.73 -41.39 -5.55
C PHE A 43 -85.06 -40.12 -4.71
N SER A 44 -86.29 -39.73 -4.59
CA SER A 44 -86.71 -38.51 -3.93
C SER A 44 -86.73 -38.61 -2.44
N ASN A 45 -87.12 -39.74 -1.83
CA ASN A 45 -87.35 -39.88 -0.40
C ASN A 45 -86.23 -40.60 0.36
N VAL A 46 -85.39 -41.37 -0.38
CA VAL A 46 -84.26 -42.08 0.31
C VAL A 46 -82.94 -41.53 -0.24
N ILE A 47 -82.64 -41.61 -1.52
CA ILE A 47 -81.33 -41.31 -2.00
C ILE A 47 -81.01 -39.78 -1.95
N LEU A 48 -81.94 -38.89 -2.34
CA LEU A 48 -81.77 -37.47 -2.30
C LEU A 48 -81.89 -36.86 -0.88
N ARG A 49 -82.64 -37.55 0.01
CA ARG A 49 -82.78 -37.11 1.39
C ARG A 49 -81.59 -37.52 2.25
N ASP A 50 -80.92 -38.60 1.86
CA ASP A 50 -79.74 -39.11 2.56
C ASP A 50 -78.41 -38.61 1.96
N GLN A 51 -78.52 -37.76 0.93
CA GLN A 51 -77.28 -37.14 0.37
C GLN A 51 -76.39 -36.40 1.38
N HIS A 52 -77.00 -36.02 2.51
CA HIS A 52 -76.24 -35.36 3.59
C HIS A 52 -75.65 -36.36 4.60
N LEU A 53 -75.97 -37.66 4.51
CA LEU A 53 -75.44 -38.71 5.39
C LEU A 53 -74.13 -39.31 4.92
N VAL A 54 -73.77 -39.07 3.63
CA VAL A 54 -72.41 -39.40 3.14
C VAL A 54 -71.47 -38.37 3.65
N LYS A 55 -71.23 -38.41 4.94
CA LYS A 55 -69.97 -37.79 5.48
C LYS A 55 -68.81 -38.55 4.87
N GLN A 56 -68.19 -37.93 3.87
CA GLN A 56 -66.89 -38.39 3.42
C GLN A 56 -66.01 -38.52 4.68
N HIS A 57 -65.69 -39.72 5.07
CA HIS A 57 -64.66 -40.01 6.05
C HIS A 57 -63.35 -39.64 5.40
N ILE A 58 -63.04 -38.33 5.40
CA ILE A 58 -61.75 -37.87 5.05
C ILE A 58 -60.84 -38.32 6.18
N ASN A 59 -60.08 -39.37 5.88
CA ASN A 59 -59.06 -39.94 6.80
C ASN A 59 -58.31 -38.83 7.50
N PRO A 60 -58.40 -38.70 8.84
CA PRO A 60 -57.81 -37.57 9.59
C PRO A 60 -56.28 -37.44 9.33
N ALA A 61 -55.63 -38.53 8.97
CA ALA A 61 -54.22 -38.53 8.52
C ALA A 61 -53.99 -37.76 7.24
N LYS A 62 -54.88 -37.92 6.22
CA LYS A 62 -54.79 -37.18 4.95
C LYS A 62 -55.12 -35.69 5.12
N LYS A 63 -56.01 -35.35 6.05
CA LYS A 63 -56.32 -33.94 6.38
C LYS A 63 -55.13 -33.29 7.10
N ARG A 64 -54.46 -33.97 8.02
CA ARG A 64 -53.26 -33.55 8.73
C ARG A 64 -52.06 -33.41 7.76
N GLN A 65 -51.89 -34.34 6.83
CA GLN A 65 -50.86 -34.24 5.77
C GLN A 65 -51.09 -33.03 4.86
N ARG A 66 -52.33 -32.71 4.45
CA ARG A 66 -52.64 -31.51 3.66
C ARG A 66 -52.35 -30.22 4.44
N TYR A 67 -52.70 -30.17 5.73
CA TYR A 67 -52.34 -28.99 6.56
C TYR A 67 -50.84 -28.88 6.77
N MET A 68 -50.13 -29.98 6.99
CA MET A 68 -48.66 -29.98 7.09
C MET A 68 -48.01 -29.55 5.76
N ALA A 69 -48.55 -30.05 4.63
CA ALA A 69 -48.06 -29.62 3.30
C ALA A 69 -48.34 -28.13 3.04
N PHE A 70 -49.53 -27.65 3.44
CA PHE A 70 -49.87 -26.24 3.31
C PHE A 70 -49.02 -25.32 4.22
N THR A 71 -48.80 -25.71 5.48
CA THR A 71 -47.94 -24.99 6.41
C THR A 71 -46.48 -25.04 5.94
N ALA A 72 -45.99 -26.16 5.43
CA ALA A 72 -44.65 -26.26 4.84
C ALA A 72 -44.51 -25.39 3.58
N ALA A 73 -45.53 -25.35 2.73
CA ALA A 73 -45.56 -24.45 1.55
C ALA A 73 -45.54 -22.97 1.98
N LEU A 74 -46.34 -22.63 3.00
CA LEU A 74 -46.40 -21.25 3.53
C LEU A 74 -45.10 -20.82 4.20
N LEU A 75 -44.43 -21.71 4.94
CA LEU A 75 -43.08 -21.52 5.49
C LEU A 75 -42.05 -21.40 4.36
N GLY A 76 -42.18 -22.22 3.30
CA GLY A 76 -41.31 -22.11 2.11
C GLY A 76 -41.45 -20.76 1.40
N VAL A 77 -42.68 -20.29 1.21
CA VAL A 77 -42.94 -18.95 0.65
C VAL A 77 -42.40 -17.85 1.57
N GLY A 78 -42.60 -17.97 2.88
CA GLY A 78 -42.05 -17.03 3.87
C GLY A 78 -40.53 -16.96 3.82
N LEU A 79 -39.86 -18.11 3.70
CA LEU A 79 -38.39 -18.19 3.54
C LEU A 79 -37.94 -17.54 2.23
N LEU A 80 -38.62 -17.83 1.10
CA LEU A 80 -38.32 -17.23 -0.19
C LEU A 80 -38.48 -15.71 -0.17
N LEU A 81 -39.55 -15.20 0.45
CA LEU A 81 -39.75 -13.77 0.61
C LEU A 81 -38.68 -13.13 1.52
N SER A 82 -38.29 -13.82 2.58
CA SER A 82 -37.22 -13.34 3.48
C SER A 82 -35.88 -13.23 2.75
N VAL A 83 -35.54 -14.25 1.94
CA VAL A 83 -34.32 -14.23 1.09
C VAL A 83 -34.41 -13.11 0.04
N TRP A 84 -35.60 -12.89 -0.51
CA TRP A 84 -35.81 -11.84 -1.51
C TRP A 84 -35.69 -10.42 -0.89
N VAL A 85 -36.26 -10.20 0.30
CA VAL A 85 -36.09 -8.94 1.06
C VAL A 85 -34.64 -8.74 1.48
N TRP A 86 -33.94 -9.82 1.87
CA TRP A 86 -32.52 -9.77 2.19
C TRP A 86 -31.69 -9.35 0.97
N SER A 87 -31.95 -9.94 -0.21
CA SER A 87 -31.29 -9.55 -1.47
C SER A 87 -31.63 -8.12 -1.87
N TYR A 88 -32.91 -7.70 -1.70
CA TYR A 88 -33.35 -6.33 -2.00
C TYR A 88 -32.59 -5.30 -1.18
N ARG A 89 -32.45 -5.53 0.14
CA ARG A 89 -31.71 -4.62 1.02
C ARG A 89 -30.26 -4.47 0.61
N HIS A 90 -29.58 -5.55 0.25
CA HIS A 90 -28.19 -5.50 -0.20
C HIS A 90 -28.03 -4.82 -1.57
N ASN A 91 -29.00 -4.97 -2.48
CA ASN A 91 -28.98 -4.24 -3.73
C ASN A 91 -29.25 -2.74 -3.53
N GLN A 92 -30.14 -2.37 -2.62
CA GLN A 92 -30.34 -0.96 -2.24
C GLN A 92 -29.08 -0.36 -1.59
N GLN A 93 -28.41 -1.11 -0.74
CA GLN A 93 -27.15 -0.69 -0.15
C GLN A 93 -26.06 -0.47 -1.21
N LEU A 94 -25.97 -1.39 -2.20
CA LEU A 94 -25.03 -1.20 -3.31
C LEU A 94 -25.29 0.09 -4.09
N ILE A 95 -26.56 0.41 -4.36
CA ILE A 95 -26.93 1.67 -5.02
C ILE A 95 -26.57 2.86 -4.16
N ALA A 96 -26.86 2.81 -2.86
CA ALA A 96 -26.51 3.88 -1.92
C ALA A 96 -25.00 4.11 -1.80
N ASP A 97 -24.22 3.03 -1.79
CA ASP A 97 -22.76 3.09 -1.76
C ASP A 97 -22.21 3.76 -3.03
N VAL A 98 -22.75 3.40 -4.21
CA VAL A 98 -22.37 4.05 -5.48
C VAL A 98 -22.76 5.52 -5.49
N GLN A 99 -23.92 5.85 -4.96
CA GLN A 99 -24.38 7.24 -4.86
C GLN A 99 -23.50 8.05 -3.91
N ALA A 100 -23.09 7.47 -2.79
CA ALA A 100 -22.18 8.12 -1.84
C ALA A 100 -20.81 8.42 -2.46
N ASP A 101 -20.26 7.48 -3.27
CA ASP A 101 -19.02 7.70 -4.02
C ASP A 101 -19.17 8.84 -5.04
N LEU A 102 -20.26 8.86 -5.81
CA LEU A 102 -20.54 9.93 -6.77
C LEU A 102 -20.70 11.29 -6.08
N ASP A 103 -21.41 11.34 -4.96
CA ASP A 103 -21.56 12.55 -4.15
C ASP A 103 -20.21 13.02 -3.59
N GLN A 104 -19.31 12.11 -3.25
CA GLN A 104 -17.94 12.42 -2.85
C GLN A 104 -17.15 13.01 -4.01
N VAL A 105 -17.20 12.41 -5.20
CA VAL A 105 -16.54 12.91 -6.42
C VAL A 105 -17.05 14.31 -6.75
N ILE A 106 -18.38 14.53 -6.76
CA ILE A 106 -18.98 15.83 -7.04
C ILE A 106 -18.55 16.89 -6.01
N ARG A 107 -18.46 16.53 -4.73
CA ARG A 107 -17.94 17.45 -3.69
C ARG A 107 -16.48 17.82 -3.93
N LEU A 108 -15.64 16.83 -4.24
CA LEU A 108 -14.22 17.05 -4.55
C LEU A 108 -14.05 17.96 -5.75
N GLU A 109 -14.77 17.72 -6.84
CA GLU A 109 -14.72 18.53 -8.05
C GLU A 109 -15.21 19.97 -7.84
N LYS A 110 -16.29 20.16 -7.05
CA LYS A 110 -16.81 21.50 -6.75
C LYS A 110 -15.88 22.31 -5.85
N THR A 111 -15.19 21.67 -4.93
CA THR A 111 -14.40 22.38 -3.91
C THR A 111 -12.96 22.63 -4.39
N PHE A 112 -12.36 21.67 -5.08
CA PHE A 112 -10.95 21.69 -5.48
C PHE A 112 -10.71 21.11 -6.88
N GLY A 113 -11.66 21.27 -7.81
CA GLY A 113 -11.66 20.60 -9.11
C GLY A 113 -10.47 20.93 -10.02
N GLN A 114 -9.66 21.94 -9.72
CA GLN A 114 -8.46 22.28 -10.48
C GLN A 114 -7.16 21.71 -9.87
N VAL A 115 -7.23 21.07 -8.70
CA VAL A 115 -6.06 20.50 -8.05
C VAL A 115 -5.86 19.06 -8.53
N LEU A 116 -4.67 18.76 -9.03
CA LEU A 116 -4.34 17.43 -9.59
C LEU A 116 -4.63 16.28 -8.60
N SER A 117 -4.26 16.44 -7.32
CA SER A 117 -4.51 15.40 -6.31
C SER A 117 -5.99 15.04 -6.21
N THR A 118 -6.86 16.04 -6.25
CA THR A 118 -8.31 15.87 -6.21
C THR A 118 -8.85 15.19 -7.48
N GLN A 119 -8.31 15.54 -8.64
CA GLN A 119 -8.69 14.92 -9.92
C GLN A 119 -8.30 13.45 -9.97
N LEU A 120 -7.08 13.11 -9.52
CA LEU A 120 -6.62 11.72 -9.45
C LEU A 120 -7.42 10.92 -8.41
N GLU A 121 -7.73 11.52 -7.25
CA GLU A 121 -8.55 10.89 -6.21
C GLU A 121 -9.97 10.60 -6.72
N SER A 122 -10.59 11.54 -7.41
CA SER A 122 -11.91 11.36 -8.04
C SER A 122 -11.92 10.17 -9.00
N LEU A 123 -10.92 10.07 -9.87
CA LEU A 123 -10.77 8.93 -10.80
C LEU A 123 -10.54 7.61 -10.06
N LEU A 124 -9.75 7.61 -8.99
CA LEU A 124 -9.48 6.40 -8.21
C LEU A 124 -10.73 5.89 -7.46
N ILE A 125 -11.58 6.79 -6.96
CA ILE A 125 -12.87 6.44 -6.34
C ILE A 125 -13.76 5.72 -7.38
N LEU A 126 -13.93 6.31 -8.56
CA LEU A 126 -14.72 5.73 -9.64
C LEU A 126 -14.13 4.39 -10.09
N GLN A 127 -12.80 4.32 -10.26
CA GLN A 127 -12.10 3.09 -10.62
C GLN A 127 -12.29 1.98 -9.59
N ALA A 128 -12.14 2.27 -8.30
CA ALA A 128 -12.32 1.28 -7.24
C ALA A 128 -13.72 0.68 -7.25
N ARG A 129 -14.74 1.53 -7.48
CA ARG A 129 -16.12 1.06 -7.60
C ARG A 129 -16.36 0.24 -8.87
N LEU A 130 -15.79 0.64 -10.01
CA LEU A 130 -15.88 -0.12 -11.25
C LEU A 130 -15.22 -1.49 -11.10
N GLN A 131 -14.03 -1.56 -10.52
CA GLN A 131 -13.33 -2.83 -10.25
C GLN A 131 -14.14 -3.75 -9.33
N GLN A 132 -14.83 -3.20 -8.33
CA GLN A 132 -15.73 -3.96 -7.47
C GLN A 132 -16.91 -4.54 -8.27
N LEU A 133 -17.52 -3.73 -9.15
CA LEU A 133 -18.64 -4.17 -10.00
C LEU A 133 -18.19 -5.19 -11.07
N ASP A 134 -16.96 -5.05 -11.59
CA ASP A 134 -16.34 -6.04 -12.47
C ASP A 134 -16.18 -7.39 -11.76
N GLY A 135 -15.66 -7.39 -10.53
CA GLY A 135 -15.55 -8.58 -9.70
C GLY A 135 -16.91 -9.24 -9.41
N PHE A 136 -17.98 -8.45 -9.24
CA PHE A 136 -19.34 -8.99 -9.08
C PHE A 136 -19.94 -9.54 -10.39
N SER A 137 -19.42 -9.14 -11.55
CA SER A 137 -19.84 -9.73 -12.83
C SER A 137 -19.20 -11.09 -13.08
N GLU A 138 -17.97 -11.32 -12.58
CA GLU A 138 -17.23 -12.59 -12.65
C GLU A 138 -17.71 -13.59 -11.60
N GLN A 139 -17.78 -13.16 -10.33
CA GLN A 139 -18.21 -13.96 -9.19
C GLN A 139 -19.30 -13.22 -8.41
N ARG A 140 -20.55 -13.42 -8.81
CA ARG A 140 -21.66 -12.75 -8.16
C ARG A 140 -21.94 -13.32 -6.77
N PRO A 141 -21.81 -12.54 -5.70
CA PRO A 141 -22.20 -12.97 -4.36
C PRO A 141 -23.69 -13.30 -4.28
N LEU A 142 -24.07 -14.36 -3.56
CA LEU A 142 -25.47 -14.80 -3.40
C LEU A 142 -26.40 -13.69 -2.93
N LYS A 143 -25.88 -12.75 -2.10
CA LYS A 143 -26.64 -11.60 -1.58
C LYS A 143 -27.20 -10.65 -2.66
N PHE A 144 -26.63 -10.63 -3.85
CA PHE A 144 -27.09 -9.80 -4.99
C PHE A 144 -27.89 -10.62 -6.03
N SER A 145 -28.09 -11.91 -5.81
CA SER A 145 -28.78 -12.80 -6.74
C SER A 145 -30.30 -12.57 -6.70
N PHE A 146 -31.09 -13.49 -7.18
CA PHE A 146 -32.56 -13.47 -7.18
C PHE A 146 -33.22 -12.39 -8.07
N GLY A 147 -32.57 -12.03 -9.21
CA GLY A 147 -33.16 -11.18 -10.24
C GLY A 147 -33.17 -9.67 -9.96
N LEU A 148 -32.64 -9.20 -8.81
CA LEU A 148 -32.66 -7.78 -8.40
C LEU A 148 -31.37 -7.03 -8.70
N TYR A 149 -30.36 -7.69 -9.24
CA TYR A 149 -29.03 -7.10 -9.44
C TYR A 149 -29.02 -5.99 -10.50
N GLN A 150 -28.75 -4.77 -10.09
CA GLN A 150 -28.64 -3.60 -10.96
C GLN A 150 -27.18 -3.23 -11.31
N GLY A 151 -26.21 -4.00 -10.84
CA GLY A 151 -24.79 -3.68 -10.99
C GLY A 151 -24.30 -3.51 -12.42
N LYS A 152 -24.92 -4.22 -13.40
CA LYS A 152 -24.59 -4.04 -14.81
C LYS A 152 -24.91 -2.62 -15.31
N LYS A 153 -26.11 -2.10 -14.99
CA LYS A 153 -26.51 -0.73 -15.38
C LYS A 153 -25.64 0.33 -14.69
N LEU A 154 -25.38 0.13 -13.38
CA LEU A 154 -24.51 1.03 -12.62
C LEU A 154 -23.11 1.04 -13.20
N ARG A 155 -22.58 -0.13 -13.56
CA ARG A 155 -21.26 -0.28 -14.18
C ARG A 155 -21.16 0.50 -15.50
N GLU A 156 -22.14 0.36 -16.41
CA GLU A 156 -22.11 1.06 -17.70
C GLU A 156 -22.17 2.58 -17.51
N GLN A 157 -23.00 3.09 -16.61
CA GLN A 157 -23.08 4.51 -16.32
C GLN A 157 -21.79 5.06 -15.67
N LEU A 158 -21.28 4.36 -14.66
CA LEU A 158 -20.01 4.72 -14.02
C LEU A 158 -18.83 4.67 -14.99
N LYS A 159 -18.81 3.69 -15.90
CA LYS A 159 -17.78 3.58 -16.94
C LYS A 159 -17.75 4.81 -17.84
N VAL A 160 -18.92 5.31 -18.26
CA VAL A 160 -18.99 6.54 -19.07
C VAL A 160 -18.39 7.74 -18.34
N GLU A 161 -18.72 7.94 -17.06
CA GLU A 161 -18.15 9.04 -16.28
C GLU A 161 -16.63 8.86 -16.03
N TYR A 162 -16.20 7.62 -15.72
CA TYR A 162 -14.78 7.31 -15.60
C TYR A 162 -14.02 7.60 -16.89
N LEU A 163 -14.55 7.17 -18.06
CA LEU A 163 -13.90 7.40 -19.36
C LEU A 163 -13.86 8.88 -19.74
N LYS A 164 -14.87 9.66 -19.39
CA LYS A 164 -14.83 11.13 -19.56
C LYS A 164 -13.69 11.76 -18.73
N GLY A 165 -13.57 11.36 -17.47
CA GLY A 165 -12.46 11.79 -16.63
C GLY A 165 -11.10 11.36 -17.15
N VAL A 166 -10.95 10.13 -17.63
CA VAL A 166 -9.74 9.63 -18.29
C VAL A 166 -9.45 10.46 -19.55
N GLN A 167 -10.46 10.78 -20.37
CA GLN A 167 -10.26 11.63 -21.54
C GLN A 167 -9.69 12.99 -21.17
N GLN A 168 -10.24 13.65 -20.15
CA GLN A 168 -9.83 15.01 -19.77
C GLN A 168 -8.47 15.06 -19.06
N ILE A 169 -8.21 14.11 -18.17
CA ILE A 169 -7.05 14.16 -17.27
C ILE A 169 -5.86 13.35 -17.82
N VAL A 170 -6.11 12.32 -18.62
CA VAL A 170 -5.06 11.43 -19.13
C VAL A 170 -4.84 11.66 -20.63
N LEU A 171 -5.89 11.44 -21.46
CA LEU A 171 -5.72 11.34 -22.90
C LEU A 171 -5.46 12.70 -23.58
N LEU A 172 -6.23 13.74 -23.25
CA LEU A 172 -6.05 15.07 -23.84
C LEU A 172 -4.71 15.71 -23.49
N PRO A 173 -4.26 15.74 -22.21
CA PRO A 173 -2.95 16.26 -21.88
C PRO A 173 -1.82 15.46 -22.55
N THR A 174 -1.98 14.14 -22.64
CA THR A 174 -1.00 13.28 -23.32
C THR A 174 -0.93 13.60 -24.80
N GLN A 175 -2.06 13.72 -25.50
CA GLN A 175 -2.11 14.06 -26.90
C GLN A 175 -1.47 15.43 -27.16
N GLN A 176 -1.77 16.43 -26.33
CA GLN A 176 -1.17 17.76 -26.43
C GLN A 176 0.36 17.72 -26.27
N ASN A 177 0.84 16.97 -25.29
CA ASN A 177 2.29 16.80 -25.08
C ASN A 177 2.97 16.04 -26.23
N ILE A 178 2.33 15.01 -26.77
CA ILE A 178 2.82 14.32 -27.97
C ILE A 178 2.85 15.28 -29.14
N ALA A 179 1.78 16.06 -29.37
CA ALA A 179 1.74 17.04 -30.47
C ALA A 179 2.84 18.09 -30.33
N GLN A 180 3.03 18.65 -29.14
CA GLN A 180 4.13 19.60 -28.87
C GLN A 180 5.51 18.97 -29.06
N TYR A 181 5.67 17.71 -28.67
CA TYR A 181 6.91 16.97 -28.90
C TYR A 181 7.16 16.79 -30.42
N LEU A 182 6.15 16.36 -31.18
CA LEU A 182 6.27 16.19 -32.64
C LEU A 182 6.52 17.53 -33.37
N GLN A 183 5.90 18.61 -32.90
CA GLN A 183 6.22 19.96 -33.42
C GLN A 183 7.68 20.37 -33.15
N ARG A 184 8.22 20.06 -31.99
CA ARG A 184 9.64 20.26 -31.67
C ARG A 184 10.54 19.40 -32.58
N VAL A 185 10.17 18.15 -32.83
CA VAL A 185 10.85 17.27 -33.77
C VAL A 185 10.87 17.88 -35.20
N GLN A 186 9.77 18.50 -35.61
CA GLN A 186 9.71 19.20 -36.91
C GLN A 186 10.62 20.45 -36.96
N GLN A 187 10.62 21.26 -35.90
CA GLN A 187 11.45 22.46 -35.77
C GLN A 187 12.95 22.14 -35.76
N ASP A 188 13.30 21.08 -35.03
CA ASP A 188 14.69 20.66 -34.85
C ASP A 188 15.08 19.50 -35.79
N ALA A 189 14.43 19.38 -36.94
CA ALA A 189 14.66 18.28 -37.88
C ALA A 189 16.15 18.06 -38.23
N ALA A 190 16.94 19.13 -38.27
CA ALA A 190 18.39 19.07 -38.53
C ALA A 190 19.19 18.41 -37.37
N THR A 191 18.64 18.42 -36.16
CA THR A 191 19.28 17.78 -34.98
C THR A 191 18.86 16.33 -34.80
N LEU A 192 17.83 15.89 -35.52
CA LEU A 192 17.41 14.51 -35.60
C LEU A 192 18.46 13.67 -36.31
N LYS A 193 19.56 13.41 -35.62
CA LYS A 193 20.67 12.64 -36.17
C LYS A 193 20.36 11.16 -36.10
N ALA A 194 20.76 10.46 -37.18
CA ALA A 194 20.91 9.03 -37.14
C ALA A 194 21.81 8.65 -35.94
N HIS A 195 21.23 8.23 -34.85
CA HIS A 195 21.99 7.75 -33.69
C HIS A 195 22.70 6.47 -34.13
N HIS A 196 24.01 6.53 -34.26
CA HIS A 196 24.82 5.33 -34.34
C HIS A 196 24.62 4.56 -33.04
N ILE A 197 24.15 3.32 -33.12
CA ILE A 197 23.93 2.37 -32.01
C ILE A 197 25.25 2.07 -31.28
N HIS A 198 26.36 2.64 -31.64
CA HIS A 198 27.63 2.63 -30.92
C HIS A 198 27.72 3.72 -29.83
N ALA A 199 26.63 4.13 -29.24
CA ALA A 199 26.71 4.85 -27.97
C ALA A 199 27.33 3.91 -26.94
N LYS A 200 28.62 4.12 -26.65
CA LYS A 200 29.25 3.65 -25.42
C LYS A 200 28.22 3.78 -24.31
N THR A 201 27.96 2.68 -23.62
CA THR A 201 27.14 2.56 -22.43
C THR A 201 27.16 3.85 -21.62
N GLN A 202 26.25 4.77 -21.89
CA GLN A 202 26.01 5.87 -20.97
C GLN A 202 25.52 5.20 -19.70
N GLN A 203 26.28 5.38 -18.63
CA GLN A 203 25.88 5.01 -17.29
C GLN A 203 24.47 5.52 -17.08
N VAL A 204 23.54 4.59 -17.11
CA VAL A 204 22.13 4.86 -16.79
C VAL A 204 22.14 5.42 -15.38
N ALA A 205 21.80 6.69 -15.25
CA ALA A 205 21.65 7.32 -13.96
C ALA A 205 20.72 6.48 -13.10
N LYS A 206 21.19 6.02 -11.96
CA LYS A 206 20.60 5.01 -11.07
C LYS A 206 19.19 5.32 -10.51
N THR A 207 18.47 6.36 -11.01
CA THR A 207 17.28 6.86 -10.32
C THR A 207 16.09 7.26 -11.21
N GLN A 208 16.07 6.98 -12.49
CA GLN A 208 14.90 7.28 -13.33
C GLN A 208 14.43 6.05 -14.10
N PRO A 209 13.32 5.41 -13.69
CA PRO A 209 12.76 4.24 -14.36
C PRO A 209 12.16 4.55 -15.75
N TYR A 210 11.98 5.85 -16.11
CA TYR A 210 11.39 6.28 -17.36
C TYR A 210 12.31 7.31 -18.03
N LEU A 211 12.89 6.95 -19.18
CA LEU A 211 13.58 7.92 -20.03
C LEU A 211 12.54 8.84 -20.68
N GLU A 212 12.74 10.15 -20.57
CA GLU A 212 11.95 11.12 -21.31
C GLU A 212 12.20 10.96 -22.81
N PRO A 213 11.17 11.13 -23.68
CA PRO A 213 11.35 11.04 -25.13
C PRO A 213 12.34 12.10 -25.62
N SER A 214 13.38 11.66 -26.34
CA SER A 214 14.40 12.56 -26.88
C SER A 214 13.99 13.08 -28.23
N VAL A 215 14.04 14.39 -28.43
CA VAL A 215 13.82 15.04 -29.75
C VAL A 215 14.87 14.63 -30.77
N GLN A 216 16.03 14.17 -30.31
CA GLN A 216 17.14 13.74 -31.18
C GLN A 216 17.08 12.27 -31.58
N ASN A 217 16.14 11.49 -31.01
CA ASN A 217 16.00 10.06 -31.27
C ASN A 217 14.87 9.79 -32.30
N PRO A 218 15.18 9.35 -33.53
CA PRO A 218 14.15 9.04 -34.52
C PRO A 218 13.17 7.96 -34.07
N GLN A 219 13.62 7.01 -33.24
CA GLN A 219 12.74 5.95 -32.71
C GLN A 219 11.70 6.49 -31.72
N ASP A 220 12.10 7.43 -30.85
CA ASP A 220 11.15 8.10 -29.95
C ASP A 220 10.13 8.93 -30.75
N ALA A 221 10.55 9.62 -31.80
CA ALA A 221 9.68 10.39 -32.68
C ALA A 221 8.71 9.47 -33.48
N TYR A 222 9.17 8.33 -33.96
CA TYR A 222 8.32 7.35 -34.60
C TYR A 222 7.30 6.76 -33.64
N ASN A 223 7.72 6.37 -32.43
CA ASN A 223 6.83 5.82 -31.42
C ASN A 223 5.78 6.85 -30.93
N ALA A 224 6.17 8.11 -30.80
CA ALA A 224 5.25 9.19 -30.47
C ALA A 224 4.20 9.42 -31.58
N LEU A 225 4.62 9.42 -32.87
CA LEU A 225 3.71 9.51 -34.00
C LEU A 225 2.76 8.30 -34.05
N LYS A 226 3.28 7.10 -33.83
CA LYS A 226 2.48 5.88 -33.75
C LYS A 226 1.41 5.99 -32.66
N ALA A 227 1.79 6.42 -31.44
CA ALA A 227 0.86 6.61 -30.33
C ALA A 227 -0.20 7.69 -30.64
N TYR A 228 0.19 8.81 -31.26
CA TYR A 228 -0.72 9.86 -31.66
C TYR A 228 -1.81 9.32 -32.64
N LEU A 229 -1.38 8.55 -33.64
CA LEU A 229 -2.30 7.93 -34.60
C LEU A 229 -3.21 6.89 -33.93
N MET A 230 -2.74 6.15 -32.92
CA MET A 230 -3.56 5.20 -32.15
C MET A 230 -4.61 5.89 -31.26
N LEU A 231 -4.33 7.09 -30.75
CA LEU A 231 -5.30 7.88 -29.99
C LEU A 231 -6.43 8.43 -30.88
N THR A 232 -6.14 8.63 -32.19
CA THR A 232 -7.08 9.23 -33.12
C THR A 232 -7.80 8.21 -34.02
N ASN A 233 -7.31 6.96 -34.11
CA ASN A 233 -7.91 5.91 -34.91
C ASN A 233 -8.02 4.58 -34.10
N PRO A 234 -9.24 4.07 -33.90
CA PRO A 234 -9.46 2.85 -33.11
C PRO A 234 -8.89 1.59 -33.77
N GLU A 235 -8.81 1.52 -35.12
CA GLU A 235 -8.32 0.34 -35.84
C GLU A 235 -6.86 0.01 -35.56
N TYR A 236 -6.07 1.02 -35.19
CA TYR A 236 -4.61 0.88 -34.92
C TYR A 236 -4.27 0.78 -33.44
N ARG A 237 -5.26 0.72 -32.55
CA ARG A 237 -5.03 0.70 -31.09
C ARG A 237 -4.34 -0.56 -30.63
N GLU A 238 -3.21 -0.35 -29.97
CA GLU A 238 -2.43 -1.35 -29.29
C GLU A 238 -2.22 -0.88 -27.83
N SER A 239 -2.95 -1.50 -26.90
CA SER A 239 -3.00 -1.07 -25.48
C SER A 239 -1.61 -0.98 -24.85
N SER A 240 -0.71 -1.85 -25.23
CA SER A 240 0.64 -1.95 -24.71
C SER A 240 1.51 -0.74 -25.12
N HIS A 241 1.51 -0.43 -26.43
CA HIS A 241 2.23 0.71 -26.96
C HIS A 241 1.65 2.03 -26.43
N LEU A 242 0.31 2.13 -26.37
CA LEU A 242 -0.37 3.30 -25.79
C LEU A 242 0.00 3.46 -24.31
N SER A 243 -0.01 2.40 -23.51
CA SER A 243 0.34 2.45 -22.09
C SER A 243 1.76 2.99 -21.89
N ASP A 244 2.74 2.50 -22.64
CA ASP A 244 4.12 2.98 -22.57
C ASP A 244 4.23 4.46 -22.93
N GLN A 245 3.67 4.86 -24.08
CA GLN A 245 3.79 6.22 -24.57
C GLN A 245 2.97 7.21 -23.71
N ILE A 246 1.76 6.83 -23.28
CA ILE A 246 0.98 7.65 -22.34
C ILE A 246 1.76 7.84 -21.04
N SER A 247 2.34 6.78 -20.47
CA SER A 247 3.14 6.89 -19.25
C SER A 247 4.28 7.89 -19.39
N ARG A 248 4.95 7.92 -20.53
CA ARG A 248 6.08 8.82 -20.80
C ARG A 248 5.64 10.28 -20.98
N PHE A 249 4.60 10.53 -21.78
CA PHE A 249 4.16 11.89 -22.12
C PHE A 249 3.24 12.50 -21.07
N TRP A 250 2.36 11.71 -20.41
CA TRP A 250 1.49 12.20 -19.35
C TRP A 250 2.28 12.59 -18.10
N ARG A 251 3.38 11.91 -17.82
CA ARG A 251 4.23 12.20 -16.67
C ARG A 251 4.77 13.64 -16.69
N THR A 252 5.16 14.15 -17.83
CA THR A 252 5.62 15.54 -17.96
C THR A 252 4.51 16.53 -17.56
N TRP A 253 3.28 16.25 -17.97
CA TRP A 253 2.11 17.04 -17.55
C TRP A 253 1.82 16.90 -16.06
N LEU A 254 1.88 15.68 -15.53
CA LEU A 254 1.68 15.40 -14.11
C LEU A 254 2.69 16.16 -13.24
N ASP A 255 3.97 16.10 -13.58
CA ASP A 255 5.03 16.81 -12.85
C ASP A 255 4.82 18.35 -12.86
N ALA A 256 4.32 18.91 -13.96
CA ALA A 256 4.01 20.33 -14.09
C ALA A 256 2.77 20.78 -13.26
N HIS A 257 1.80 19.89 -13.06
CA HIS A 257 0.54 20.19 -12.35
C HIS A 257 0.48 19.59 -10.94
N ARG A 258 1.57 19.01 -10.47
CA ARG A 258 1.65 18.28 -9.22
C ARG A 258 1.29 19.10 -7.96
N GLY A 259 1.59 20.40 -7.96
CA GLY A 259 1.43 21.24 -6.76
C GLY A 259 2.27 20.70 -5.58
N GLU A 260 1.63 20.57 -4.43
CA GLU A 260 2.27 20.07 -3.20
C GLU A 260 2.28 18.52 -3.07
N MET A 261 1.68 17.81 -4.02
CA MET A 261 1.59 16.35 -3.97
C MET A 261 2.98 15.70 -4.07
N PRO A 262 3.33 14.72 -3.19
CA PRO A 262 4.58 13.97 -3.30
C PRO A 262 4.68 13.25 -4.65
N ARG A 263 5.85 13.31 -5.29
CA ARG A 263 6.07 12.72 -6.62
C ARG A 263 5.82 11.21 -6.65
N THR A 264 6.18 10.51 -5.58
CA THR A 264 5.95 9.08 -5.44
C THR A 264 4.48 8.71 -5.43
N ASP A 265 3.66 9.48 -4.72
CA ASP A 265 2.22 9.25 -4.59
C ASP A 265 1.50 9.57 -5.91
N MET A 266 1.91 10.66 -6.58
CA MET A 266 1.42 11.03 -7.90
C MET A 266 1.67 9.90 -8.92
N ILE A 267 2.90 9.39 -8.99
CA ILE A 267 3.26 8.31 -9.92
C ILE A 267 2.44 7.05 -9.62
N GLN A 268 2.33 6.68 -8.34
CA GLN A 268 1.58 5.49 -7.94
C GLN A 268 0.09 5.59 -8.30
N GLN A 269 -0.52 6.74 -8.10
CA GLN A 269 -1.92 6.97 -8.45
C GLN A 269 -2.11 6.99 -9.97
N ALA A 270 -1.21 7.65 -10.71
CA ALA A 270 -1.23 7.70 -12.16
C ALA A 270 -1.09 6.29 -12.79
N GLU A 271 -0.19 5.45 -12.28
CA GLU A 271 -0.02 4.08 -12.75
C GLU A 271 -1.27 3.22 -12.51
N LYS A 272 -1.94 3.38 -11.36
CA LYS A 272 -3.20 2.69 -11.07
C LYS A 272 -4.29 3.09 -12.08
N ILE A 273 -4.44 4.38 -12.35
CA ILE A 273 -5.45 4.89 -13.29
C ILE A 273 -5.15 4.40 -14.70
N LEU A 274 -3.91 4.53 -15.16
CA LEU A 274 -3.51 4.16 -16.51
C LEU A 274 -3.66 2.64 -16.74
N SER A 275 -3.22 1.81 -15.80
CA SER A 275 -3.32 0.35 -15.93
C SER A 275 -4.77 -0.11 -16.13
N TYR A 276 -5.71 0.45 -15.37
CA TYR A 276 -7.12 0.12 -15.52
C TYR A 276 -7.74 0.73 -16.79
N ALA A 277 -7.41 1.99 -17.13
CA ALA A 277 -7.89 2.62 -18.37
C ALA A 277 -7.49 1.82 -19.61
N MET A 278 -6.27 1.25 -19.62
CA MET A 278 -5.78 0.44 -20.75
C MET A 278 -6.49 -0.91 -20.87
N THR A 279 -7.08 -1.46 -19.82
CA THR A 279 -7.94 -2.65 -19.94
C THR A 279 -9.24 -2.35 -20.73
N LEU A 280 -9.64 -1.08 -20.74
CA LEU A 280 -10.82 -0.61 -21.46
C LEU A 280 -10.51 -0.10 -22.87
N ALA A 281 -9.23 0.00 -23.26
CA ALA A 281 -8.82 0.66 -24.51
C ALA A 281 -9.34 0.01 -25.80
N HIS A 282 -9.64 -1.29 -25.79
CA HIS A 282 -10.18 -2.01 -26.93
C HIS A 282 -11.72 -1.99 -27.04
N GLN A 283 -12.39 -1.38 -26.06
CA GLN A 283 -13.85 -1.30 -26.08
C GLN A 283 -14.32 -0.15 -27.01
N ASP A 284 -15.46 -0.32 -27.68
CA ASP A 284 -15.98 0.63 -28.67
C ASP A 284 -16.30 2.01 -28.08
N ASP A 285 -16.57 2.08 -26.78
CA ASP A 285 -16.89 3.30 -26.05
C ASP A 285 -15.65 4.03 -25.47
N PHE A 286 -14.44 3.53 -25.73
CA PHE A 286 -13.22 4.23 -25.34
C PHE A 286 -13.05 5.54 -26.15
N PRO A 287 -12.74 6.67 -25.49
CA PRO A 287 -12.70 7.98 -26.12
C PRO A 287 -11.78 8.06 -27.34
N LEU A 288 -12.26 8.72 -28.39
CA LEU A 288 -11.51 9.07 -29.59
C LEU A 288 -11.15 10.55 -29.55
N LEU A 289 -9.94 10.88 -29.97
CA LEU A 289 -9.45 12.24 -30.01
C LEU A 289 -9.36 12.73 -31.47
N GLU A 290 -9.42 14.04 -31.67
CA GLU A 290 -9.29 14.66 -32.99
C GLU A 290 -7.84 14.60 -33.48
N SER A 291 -7.64 14.42 -34.77
CA SER A 291 -6.33 14.34 -35.41
C SER A 291 -5.98 15.63 -36.15
N ASP A 292 -4.74 16.12 -35.97
CA ASP A 292 -4.14 17.15 -36.81
C ASP A 292 -3.39 16.48 -37.97
N ALA A 293 -4.07 16.41 -39.13
CA ALA A 293 -3.52 15.76 -40.31
C ALA A 293 -2.26 16.49 -40.85
N GLN A 294 -2.20 17.82 -40.72
CA GLN A 294 -1.06 18.60 -41.20
C GLN A 294 0.21 18.32 -40.39
N MET A 295 0.07 18.28 -39.06
CA MET A 295 1.17 17.91 -38.18
C MET A 295 1.66 16.48 -38.42
N VAL A 296 0.74 15.55 -38.62
CA VAL A 296 1.07 14.15 -38.93
C VAL A 296 1.87 14.04 -40.22
N ASP A 297 1.43 14.69 -41.31
CA ASP A 297 2.11 14.62 -42.62
C ASP A 297 3.48 15.30 -42.60
N GLN A 298 3.61 16.44 -41.90
CA GLN A 298 4.90 17.09 -41.72
C GLN A 298 5.87 16.23 -40.91
N THR A 299 5.39 15.60 -39.85
CA THR A 299 6.21 14.66 -39.04
C THR A 299 6.65 13.46 -39.85
N ARG A 300 5.78 12.90 -40.68
CA ARG A 300 6.12 11.82 -41.64
C ARG A 300 7.25 12.24 -42.58
N GLN A 301 7.17 13.43 -43.21
CA GLN A 301 8.21 13.92 -44.09
C GLN A 301 9.56 14.08 -43.39
N VAL A 302 9.56 14.64 -42.19
CA VAL A 302 10.79 14.76 -41.36
C VAL A 302 11.38 13.38 -41.04
N LEU A 303 10.59 12.43 -40.57
CA LEU A 303 11.09 11.10 -40.27
C LEU A 303 11.61 10.36 -41.49
N LEU A 304 10.93 10.47 -42.63
CA LEU A 304 11.41 9.92 -43.92
C LEU A 304 12.75 10.51 -44.34
N SER A 305 12.93 11.86 -44.22
CA SER A 305 14.18 12.51 -44.56
C SER A 305 15.37 12.09 -43.69
N VAL A 306 15.09 11.81 -42.41
CA VAL A 306 16.10 11.33 -41.47
C VAL A 306 16.50 9.89 -41.78
N ILE A 307 15.54 9.03 -42.12
CA ILE A 307 15.80 7.66 -42.55
C ILE A 307 16.70 7.63 -43.79
N GLN A 308 16.47 8.49 -44.78
CA GLN A 308 17.33 8.62 -45.96
C GLN A 308 18.75 9.12 -45.65
N GLY A 309 18.94 9.90 -44.58
CA GLY A 309 20.25 10.39 -44.13
C GLY A 309 21.09 9.42 -43.30
N MET A 310 20.54 8.23 -42.93
CA MET A 310 21.26 7.23 -42.17
C MET A 310 22.23 6.40 -43.01
N PRO A 311 23.30 5.83 -42.38
CA PRO A 311 24.11 4.80 -43.05
C PRO A 311 23.24 3.66 -43.56
N ALA A 312 23.56 3.09 -44.72
CA ALA A 312 22.77 2.05 -45.37
C ALA A 312 22.40 0.89 -44.42
N ARG A 313 23.34 0.44 -43.57
CA ARG A 313 23.13 -0.59 -42.55
C ARG A 313 22.05 -0.21 -41.57
N ASP A 314 22.11 1.00 -41.00
CA ASP A 314 21.19 1.43 -39.92
C ASP A 314 19.81 1.77 -40.52
N ARG A 315 19.78 2.27 -41.76
CA ARG A 315 18.55 2.51 -42.53
C ARG A 315 17.77 1.20 -42.73
N VAL A 316 18.46 0.19 -43.24
CA VAL A 316 17.86 -1.13 -43.51
C VAL A 316 17.40 -1.81 -42.23
N TYR A 317 18.22 -1.73 -41.20
CA TYR A 317 17.84 -2.27 -39.91
C TYR A 317 16.60 -1.56 -39.33
N ASN A 318 16.51 -0.23 -39.47
CA ASN A 318 15.31 0.50 -39.03
C ASN A 318 14.11 0.17 -39.88
N GLU A 319 14.28 -0.09 -41.18
CA GLU A 319 13.19 -0.55 -42.04
C GLU A 319 12.66 -1.90 -41.60
N ILE A 320 13.54 -2.87 -41.27
CA ILE A 320 13.13 -4.15 -40.69
C ILE A 320 12.31 -3.92 -39.39
N LYS A 321 12.75 -3.01 -38.53
CA LYS A 321 12.05 -2.67 -37.29
C LYS A 321 10.67 -2.06 -37.53
N MET A 322 10.57 -1.11 -38.48
CA MET A 322 9.30 -0.45 -38.83
C MET A 322 8.30 -1.46 -39.40
N ARG A 323 8.74 -2.33 -40.31
CA ARG A 323 7.90 -3.40 -40.85
C ARG A 323 7.45 -4.39 -39.79
N ALA A 324 8.34 -4.78 -38.89
CA ALA A 324 8.02 -5.65 -37.77
C ALA A 324 7.02 -5.01 -36.80
N ALA A 325 7.11 -3.71 -36.55
CA ALA A 325 6.23 -2.99 -35.65
C ALA A 325 4.76 -3.01 -36.10
N VAL A 326 4.51 -3.08 -37.38
CA VAL A 326 3.16 -3.23 -37.97
C VAL A 326 2.62 -4.66 -37.80
N ARG A 327 3.50 -5.66 -37.87
CA ARG A 327 3.13 -7.06 -37.90
C ARG A 327 3.09 -7.71 -36.51
N PHE A 328 4.00 -7.27 -35.64
CA PHE A 328 4.15 -7.84 -34.30
C PHE A 328 3.84 -6.78 -33.25
N PRO A 329 2.74 -6.96 -32.49
CA PRO A 329 2.39 -6.05 -31.41
C PRO A 329 3.44 -6.09 -30.31
N ALA A 330 3.61 -4.97 -29.61
CA ALA A 330 4.52 -4.92 -28.47
C ALA A 330 4.06 -5.87 -27.37
N LEU A 331 5.02 -6.53 -26.73
CA LEU A 331 4.77 -7.43 -25.61
C LEU A 331 4.76 -6.64 -24.30
N THR A 332 3.70 -6.80 -23.51
CA THR A 332 3.57 -6.16 -22.19
C THR A 332 3.51 -7.19 -21.07
N VAL A 333 3.80 -6.71 -19.86
CA VAL A 333 3.63 -7.51 -18.65
C VAL A 333 2.18 -7.98 -18.50
N SER A 334 1.20 -7.11 -18.79
CA SER A 334 -0.22 -7.46 -18.70
C SER A 334 -0.63 -8.60 -19.64
N GLN A 335 -0.10 -8.63 -20.85
CA GLN A 335 -0.33 -9.74 -21.78
C GLN A 335 0.27 -11.05 -21.28
N ILE A 336 1.44 -11.01 -20.63
CA ILE A 336 2.10 -12.21 -20.10
C ILE A 336 1.35 -12.77 -18.89
N VAL A 337 1.01 -11.92 -17.95
CA VAL A 337 0.39 -12.36 -16.69
C VAL A 337 -1.10 -12.59 -16.81
N GLY A 338 -1.75 -11.98 -17.81
CA GLY A 338 -3.20 -12.03 -18.05
C GLY A 338 -3.94 -10.92 -17.28
N GLU A 339 -5.19 -10.63 -17.72
CA GLU A 339 -6.00 -9.51 -17.20
C GLU A 339 -6.21 -9.58 -15.69
N GLN A 340 -6.44 -10.76 -15.13
CA GLN A 340 -6.67 -10.95 -13.70
C GLN A 340 -5.48 -10.52 -12.84
N HIS A 341 -4.26 -10.67 -13.35
CA HIS A 341 -3.02 -10.40 -12.62
C HIS A 341 -2.36 -9.07 -13.02
N SER A 342 -2.82 -8.44 -14.10
CA SER A 342 -2.28 -7.17 -14.60
C SER A 342 -2.44 -6.00 -13.63
N ARG A 343 -3.32 -6.13 -12.63
CA ARG A 343 -3.51 -5.15 -11.54
C ARG A 343 -2.47 -5.30 -10.42
N ILE A 344 -1.78 -6.44 -10.38
CA ILE A 344 -0.83 -6.78 -9.31
C ILE A 344 0.60 -6.67 -9.81
N VAL A 345 0.87 -7.22 -11.00
CA VAL A 345 2.18 -7.15 -11.64
C VAL A 345 2.09 -6.18 -12.79
N LEU A 346 2.81 -5.07 -12.68
CA LEU A 346 2.77 -3.93 -13.59
C LEU A 346 4.07 -3.86 -14.38
N GLY A 347 3.99 -3.32 -15.59
CA GLY A 347 5.15 -3.05 -16.42
C GLY A 347 5.13 -1.61 -16.92
N SER A 348 6.26 -0.93 -16.77
CA SER A 348 6.41 0.45 -17.23
C SER A 348 6.99 0.57 -18.63
N HIS A 349 7.44 -0.54 -19.22
CA HIS A 349 8.01 -0.61 -20.56
C HIS A 349 7.32 -1.70 -21.36
N ALA A 350 6.85 -1.33 -22.57
CA ALA A 350 6.35 -2.28 -23.54
C ALA A 350 7.50 -2.71 -24.45
N LEU A 351 7.78 -3.99 -24.49
CA LEU A 351 8.82 -4.53 -25.36
C LEU A 351 8.36 -4.46 -26.81
N PRO A 352 9.08 -3.79 -27.73
CA PRO A 352 8.71 -3.78 -29.13
C PRO A 352 8.63 -5.21 -29.68
N GLY A 353 7.53 -5.52 -30.40
CA GLY A 353 7.23 -6.88 -30.82
C GLY A 353 8.29 -7.55 -31.71
N ILE A 354 9.14 -6.75 -32.36
CA ILE A 354 10.29 -7.26 -33.09
C ILE A 354 11.28 -8.05 -32.20
N PHE A 355 11.35 -7.74 -30.90
CA PHE A 355 12.25 -8.41 -29.95
C PHE A 355 11.56 -9.55 -29.22
N THR A 356 10.73 -10.31 -29.95
CA THR A 356 10.11 -11.55 -29.49
C THR A 356 10.60 -12.73 -30.32
N GLN A 357 10.58 -13.92 -29.74
CA GLN A 357 10.91 -15.17 -30.42
C GLN A 357 10.01 -15.36 -31.67
N GLN A 358 8.72 -15.01 -31.56
CA GLN A 358 7.80 -15.09 -32.66
C GLN A 358 8.22 -14.21 -33.85
N ALA A 359 8.60 -12.96 -33.56
CA ALA A 359 9.06 -12.04 -34.61
C ALA A 359 10.36 -12.52 -35.25
N TRP A 360 11.28 -13.10 -34.50
CA TRP A 360 12.50 -13.71 -35.01
C TRP A 360 12.18 -14.83 -35.98
N ASN A 361 11.40 -15.82 -35.57
CA ASN A 361 11.10 -17.02 -36.35
C ASN A 361 10.26 -16.74 -37.60
N GLU A 362 9.29 -15.81 -37.49
CA GLU A 362 8.31 -15.55 -38.57
C GLU A 362 8.77 -14.46 -39.56
N TYR A 363 9.71 -13.59 -39.16
CA TYR A 363 10.02 -12.44 -39.99
C TYR A 363 11.49 -12.00 -39.94
N VAL A 364 12.09 -11.75 -38.76
CA VAL A 364 13.36 -11.01 -38.65
C VAL A 364 14.51 -11.78 -39.27
N GLU A 365 14.61 -13.08 -39.03
CA GLU A 365 15.64 -13.95 -39.61
C GLU A 365 15.58 -13.92 -41.14
N GLN A 366 14.41 -14.13 -41.70
CA GLN A 366 14.20 -14.10 -43.14
C GLN A 366 14.43 -12.70 -43.73
N ALA A 367 14.02 -11.63 -43.05
CA ALA A 367 14.23 -10.26 -43.49
C ALA A 367 15.71 -9.90 -43.53
N ILE A 368 16.49 -10.31 -42.51
CA ILE A 368 17.94 -10.14 -42.54
C ILE A 368 18.58 -10.93 -43.69
N ASP A 369 18.16 -12.17 -43.92
CA ASP A 369 18.66 -13.00 -45.01
C ASP A 369 18.28 -12.46 -46.40
N GLN A 370 17.04 -11.95 -46.56
CA GLN A 370 16.59 -11.32 -47.80
C GLN A 370 17.38 -10.07 -48.10
N VAL A 371 17.58 -9.20 -47.09
CA VAL A 371 18.38 -7.97 -47.30
C VAL A 371 19.82 -8.29 -47.55
N ALA A 372 20.39 -9.32 -46.96
CA ALA A 372 21.75 -9.77 -47.27
C ALA A 372 21.91 -10.25 -48.72
N ASN A 373 20.83 -10.84 -49.30
CA ASN A 373 20.85 -11.47 -50.61
C ASN A 373 20.11 -10.69 -51.73
N GLN A 374 19.06 -9.93 -51.40
CA GLN A 374 18.26 -9.11 -52.37
C GLN A 374 17.40 -8.02 -51.65
N PRO A 375 17.14 -6.82 -52.29
CA PRO A 375 16.27 -5.79 -51.70
C PRO A 375 14.76 -6.06 -51.86
N THR A 376 13.92 -5.70 -50.90
CA THR A 376 12.46 -5.94 -50.92
C THR A 376 11.59 -4.72 -50.49
N ASP A 377 10.39 -4.58 -51.12
CA ASP A 377 9.39 -3.53 -50.93
C ASP A 377 8.27 -3.87 -49.91
N SER A 378 7.93 -2.98 -48.99
CA SER A 378 6.68 -3.05 -48.24
C SER A 378 6.21 -1.68 -47.67
N LYS A 379 4.90 -1.59 -47.29
CA LYS A 379 4.22 -0.35 -46.84
C LYS A 379 4.14 -0.26 -45.31
N ASP A 380 4.63 0.86 -44.77
CA ASP A 380 4.45 1.21 -43.35
C ASP A 380 3.23 2.14 -43.16
N TRP A 381 2.26 1.77 -42.34
CA TRP A 381 1.02 2.54 -42.09
C TRP A 381 1.28 3.82 -41.28
N VAL A 382 2.31 3.86 -40.41
CA VAL A 382 2.65 5.02 -39.62
C VAL A 382 3.25 6.09 -40.52
N LEU A 383 4.21 5.72 -41.33
CA LEU A 383 4.87 6.64 -42.28
C LEU A 383 4.16 6.79 -43.64
N ASN A 384 3.22 5.88 -43.91
CA ASN A 384 2.49 5.82 -45.19
C ASN A 384 3.39 5.84 -46.44
N SER A 385 4.52 5.14 -46.38
CA SER A 385 5.56 5.17 -47.40
C SER A 385 5.65 3.88 -48.23
N HIS A 386 5.89 4.06 -49.53
CA HIS A 386 6.38 2.98 -50.42
C HIS A 386 7.79 3.40 -50.83
N GLN A 387 8.80 2.67 -50.42
CA GLN A 387 10.17 3.03 -50.81
C GLN A 387 10.88 1.87 -51.50
N SER A 388 11.24 2.13 -52.75
CA SER A 388 12.24 1.40 -53.48
C SER A 388 13.42 2.36 -53.70
N ASP A 389 14.41 2.34 -52.82
CA ASP A 389 15.65 3.09 -53.06
C ASP A 389 16.86 2.16 -52.96
N ASP A 390 17.83 2.47 -53.83
CA ASP A 390 19.07 1.75 -54.04
C ASP A 390 19.90 1.53 -52.76
N LEU A 391 19.76 0.37 -52.16
CA LEU A 391 20.41 -0.03 -50.91
C LEU A 391 21.66 -0.84 -51.21
N THR A 392 22.69 -0.20 -51.70
CA THR A 392 23.98 -0.88 -51.89
C THR A 392 24.76 -0.98 -50.59
N PHE A 393 24.78 -2.19 -49.97
CA PHE A 393 25.73 -2.53 -48.94
C PHE A 393 27.12 -2.80 -49.55
N SER A 394 28.17 -2.17 -49.04
CA SER A 394 29.54 -2.58 -49.32
C SER A 394 29.95 -3.76 -48.39
N GLY A 395 29.98 -4.96 -48.90
CA GLY A 395 30.40 -6.16 -48.18
C GLY A 395 29.83 -7.47 -48.75
N SER A 396 30.33 -8.60 -48.32
CA SER A 396 29.75 -9.91 -48.67
C SER A 396 28.39 -10.12 -47.96
N PRO A 397 27.45 -10.91 -48.54
CA PRO A 397 26.18 -11.23 -47.92
C PRO A 397 26.34 -11.73 -46.48
N GLU A 398 27.36 -12.54 -46.22
CA GLU A 398 27.66 -13.05 -44.88
C GLU A 398 28.08 -11.95 -43.89
N GLN A 399 28.85 -10.96 -44.34
CA GLN A 399 29.25 -9.82 -43.52
C GLN A 399 28.07 -8.94 -43.17
N ILE A 400 27.19 -8.68 -44.13
CA ILE A 400 25.97 -7.91 -43.95
C ILE A 400 25.05 -8.62 -42.95
N ARG A 401 24.81 -9.90 -43.15
CA ARG A 401 24.04 -10.72 -42.20
C ARG A 401 24.60 -10.65 -40.78
N LYS A 402 25.90 -10.86 -40.61
CA LYS A 402 26.56 -10.81 -39.30
C LYS A 402 26.44 -9.43 -38.63
N GLN A 403 26.55 -8.37 -39.38
CA GLN A 403 26.42 -7.00 -38.88
C GLN A 403 24.96 -6.73 -38.41
N LEU A 404 23.96 -7.06 -39.23
CA LEU A 404 22.54 -6.87 -38.89
C LEU A 404 22.15 -7.75 -37.71
N LEU A 405 22.60 -8.99 -37.65
CA LEU A 405 22.37 -9.91 -36.54
C LEU A 405 22.98 -9.37 -35.23
N SER A 406 24.22 -8.85 -35.30
CA SER A 406 24.85 -8.25 -34.11
C SER A 406 24.10 -7.02 -33.59
N LEU A 407 23.60 -6.17 -34.48
CA LEU A 407 22.75 -5.02 -34.11
C LEU A 407 21.47 -5.48 -33.45
N TYR A 408 20.80 -6.45 -34.05
CA TYR A 408 19.56 -7.02 -33.53
C TYR A 408 19.76 -7.65 -32.14
N GLN A 409 20.80 -8.47 -31.94
CA GLN A 409 21.09 -9.09 -30.67
C GLN A 409 21.42 -8.06 -29.56
N GLN A 410 22.20 -7.02 -29.91
CA GLN A 410 22.52 -5.96 -28.95
C GLN A 410 21.28 -5.17 -28.52
N GLU A 411 20.41 -4.82 -29.46
CA GLU A 411 19.19 -4.08 -29.20
C GLU A 411 18.17 -4.99 -28.47
N TYR A 412 18.08 -6.28 -28.83
CA TYR A 412 17.28 -7.29 -28.16
C TYR A 412 17.63 -7.34 -26.66
N VAL A 413 18.89 -7.49 -26.33
CA VAL A 413 19.36 -7.49 -24.94
C VAL A 413 19.03 -6.16 -24.25
N SER A 414 19.24 -5.03 -24.93
CA SER A 414 18.95 -3.71 -24.35
C SER A 414 17.47 -3.52 -24.03
N GLU A 415 16.58 -3.86 -24.97
CA GLU A 415 15.14 -3.70 -24.79
C GLU A 415 14.57 -4.66 -23.74
N TRP A 416 15.03 -5.90 -23.70
CA TRP A 416 14.69 -6.83 -22.65
C TRP A 416 15.17 -6.36 -21.26
N LYS A 417 16.35 -5.75 -21.15
CA LYS A 417 16.81 -5.11 -19.90
C LYS A 417 15.87 -4.00 -19.44
N LYS A 418 15.44 -3.15 -20.37
CA LYS A 418 14.46 -2.09 -20.06
C LYS A 418 13.13 -2.67 -19.61
N PHE A 419 12.63 -3.69 -20.32
CA PHE A 419 11.41 -4.39 -19.98
C PHE A 419 11.47 -4.99 -18.57
N LEU A 420 12.52 -5.74 -18.25
CA LEU A 420 12.70 -6.38 -16.96
C LEU A 420 12.83 -5.38 -15.81
N ASN A 421 13.60 -4.31 -16.01
CA ASN A 421 13.72 -3.23 -15.03
C ASN A 421 12.41 -2.47 -14.82
N GLY A 422 11.55 -2.45 -15.82
CA GLY A 422 10.22 -1.86 -15.77
C GLY A 422 9.19 -2.64 -14.95
N ILE A 423 9.46 -3.91 -14.62
CA ILE A 423 8.53 -4.75 -13.87
C ILE A 423 8.48 -4.33 -12.41
N HIS A 424 7.28 -4.15 -11.88
CA HIS A 424 7.05 -3.82 -10.47
C HIS A 424 5.71 -4.37 -10.00
N TYR A 425 5.53 -4.44 -8.68
CA TYR A 425 4.32 -4.91 -8.05
C TYR A 425 3.49 -3.73 -7.55
N ALA A 426 2.18 -3.82 -7.69
CA ALA A 426 1.28 -2.84 -7.12
C ALA A 426 1.46 -2.76 -5.60
N LYS A 427 1.55 -1.55 -5.05
CA LYS A 427 1.60 -1.34 -3.61
C LYS A 427 0.19 -1.23 -3.07
N THR A 428 -0.03 -1.79 -1.91
CA THR A 428 -1.27 -1.62 -1.16
C THR A 428 -0.95 -1.37 0.31
N ASP A 429 -1.67 -0.44 0.90
CA ASP A 429 -1.48 -0.06 2.31
C ASP A 429 -2.41 -0.84 3.26
N GLN A 430 -3.34 -1.63 2.70
CA GLN A 430 -4.30 -2.40 3.47
C GLN A 430 -3.88 -3.86 3.58
N PHE A 431 -3.83 -4.38 4.81
CA PHE A 431 -3.48 -5.78 5.09
C PHE A 431 -4.31 -6.77 4.27
N ASN A 432 -5.64 -6.63 4.27
CA ASN A 432 -6.54 -7.56 3.56
C ASN A 432 -6.33 -7.54 2.03
N GLN A 433 -5.96 -6.41 1.45
CA GLN A 433 -5.63 -6.33 0.02
C GLN A 433 -4.29 -6.99 -0.27
N GLN A 434 -3.31 -6.83 0.63
CA GLN A 434 -2.02 -7.48 0.48
C GLN A 434 -2.12 -9.01 0.56
N VAL A 435 -2.94 -9.53 1.47
CA VAL A 435 -3.20 -10.97 1.56
C VAL A 435 -3.79 -11.50 0.26
N LYS A 436 -4.80 -10.82 -0.31
CA LYS A 436 -5.38 -11.18 -1.62
C LYS A 436 -4.38 -11.11 -2.77
N GLN A 437 -3.49 -10.11 -2.76
CA GLN A 437 -2.42 -10.04 -3.76
C GLN A 437 -1.46 -11.23 -3.62
N LEU A 438 -1.08 -11.57 -2.40
CA LEU A 438 -0.21 -12.70 -2.15
C LEU A 438 -0.87 -14.04 -2.49
N ASP A 439 -2.20 -14.15 -2.32
CA ASP A 439 -2.95 -15.34 -2.75
C ASP A 439 -2.78 -15.60 -4.25
N LEU A 440 -2.86 -14.54 -5.06
CA LEU A 440 -2.66 -14.62 -6.51
C LEU A 440 -1.19 -14.81 -6.89
N LEU A 441 -0.26 -14.13 -6.21
CA LEU A 441 1.18 -14.26 -6.47
C LEU A 441 1.72 -15.63 -6.04
N GLY A 442 1.25 -16.15 -4.92
CA GLY A 442 1.70 -17.39 -4.29
C GLY A 442 0.99 -18.65 -4.78
N GLU A 443 0.14 -18.58 -5.80
CA GLU A 443 -0.49 -19.76 -6.38
C GLU A 443 0.53 -20.57 -7.19
N PRO A 444 0.82 -21.84 -6.83
CA PRO A 444 1.96 -22.55 -7.41
C PRO A 444 1.87 -22.77 -8.93
N GLN A 445 0.67 -22.98 -9.47
CA GLN A 445 0.44 -23.28 -10.88
C GLN A 445 0.15 -22.06 -11.74
N ASN A 446 -0.66 -21.12 -11.25
CA ASN A 446 -1.14 -19.94 -11.98
C ASN A 446 -0.47 -18.63 -11.58
N SER A 447 0.59 -18.69 -10.76
CA SER A 447 1.31 -17.50 -10.32
C SER A 447 1.70 -16.61 -11.50
N PRO A 448 1.40 -15.31 -11.44
CA PRO A 448 1.86 -14.37 -12.47
C PRO A 448 3.39 -14.27 -12.52
N ILE A 449 4.08 -14.52 -11.39
CA ILE A 449 5.55 -14.57 -11.36
C ILE A 449 6.04 -15.75 -12.19
N ARG A 450 5.41 -16.93 -12.06
CA ARG A 450 5.74 -18.10 -12.85
C ARG A 450 5.55 -17.84 -14.34
N LYS A 451 4.37 -17.33 -14.72
CA LYS A 451 4.06 -16.99 -16.12
C LYS A 451 5.08 -16.02 -16.71
N LEU A 452 5.45 -15.01 -15.91
CA LEU A 452 6.42 -14.01 -16.32
C LEU A 452 7.81 -14.62 -16.54
N LEU A 453 8.32 -15.38 -15.56
CA LEU A 453 9.63 -16.02 -15.66
C LEU A 453 9.69 -17.05 -16.80
N GLN A 454 8.64 -17.85 -16.98
CA GLN A 454 8.54 -18.79 -18.09
C GLN A 454 8.55 -18.07 -19.44
N ARG A 455 7.77 -17.00 -19.59
CA ARG A 455 7.76 -16.23 -20.83
C ARG A 455 9.12 -15.58 -21.10
N ILE A 456 9.75 -14.99 -20.08
CA ILE A 456 11.10 -14.43 -20.21
C ILE A 456 12.09 -15.50 -20.65
N ALA A 457 12.07 -16.67 -19.99
CA ALA A 457 13.00 -17.77 -20.32
C ALA A 457 12.81 -18.27 -21.76
N VAL A 458 11.57 -18.38 -22.24
CA VAL A 458 11.27 -18.75 -23.65
C VAL A 458 11.79 -17.69 -24.60
N GLU A 459 11.44 -16.44 -24.36
CA GLU A 459 11.79 -15.32 -25.25
C GLU A 459 13.29 -15.03 -25.29
N THR A 460 14.01 -15.25 -24.19
CA THR A 460 15.44 -14.92 -24.11
C THR A 460 16.39 -16.10 -24.35
N ASN A 461 15.85 -17.29 -24.63
CA ASN A 461 16.64 -18.52 -24.92
C ASN A 461 16.35 -19.12 -26.30
N TRP A 462 15.75 -18.35 -27.21
CA TRP A 462 15.41 -18.85 -28.55
C TRP A 462 16.65 -19.15 -29.43
N ASP A 463 17.79 -18.52 -29.14
CA ASP A 463 19.07 -18.80 -29.79
C ASP A 463 19.83 -20.01 -29.17
N ASN A 464 19.14 -20.76 -28.26
CA ASN A 464 19.64 -22.02 -27.73
C ASN A 464 18.63 -23.17 -28.00
N PRO A 465 18.84 -23.97 -29.06
CA PRO A 465 17.87 -24.98 -29.47
C PRO A 465 17.57 -26.06 -28.41
N ILE A 466 18.50 -26.34 -27.52
CA ILE A 466 18.35 -27.38 -26.48
C ILE A 466 17.43 -26.89 -25.36
N VAL A 467 17.60 -25.64 -24.95
CA VAL A 467 16.75 -25.02 -23.92
C VAL A 467 15.31 -24.86 -24.40
N GLN A 468 15.12 -24.56 -25.69
CA GLN A 468 13.79 -24.48 -26.30
C GLN A 468 13.03 -25.80 -26.21
N ALA A 469 13.72 -26.94 -26.43
CA ALA A 469 13.12 -28.25 -26.31
C ALA A 469 12.69 -28.61 -24.85
N GLU A 470 13.39 -28.07 -23.84
CA GLU A 470 13.11 -28.33 -22.43
C GLU A 470 11.98 -27.40 -21.87
N LEU A 471 11.86 -26.17 -22.39
CA LEU A 471 10.87 -25.18 -21.94
C LEU A 471 9.51 -25.29 -22.65
N ALA A 472 9.45 -25.98 -23.80
CA ALA A 472 8.18 -26.18 -24.52
C ALA A 472 7.20 -26.97 -23.64
N VAL A 473 6.07 -26.39 -23.30
CA VAL A 473 4.96 -27.07 -22.62
C VAL A 473 4.50 -28.22 -23.50
N PRO A 474 4.33 -29.45 -23.01
CA PRO A 474 3.89 -30.56 -23.84
C PRO A 474 2.44 -30.36 -24.27
N GLU A 475 2.21 -29.91 -25.50
CA GLU A 475 0.97 -30.24 -26.20
C GLU A 475 0.92 -31.76 -26.36
N GLN A 476 -0.17 -32.37 -25.88
CA GLN A 476 -0.35 -33.82 -25.91
C GLN A 476 -0.22 -34.35 -27.33
N GLY A 477 0.76 -35.20 -27.57
CA GLY A 477 0.87 -35.94 -28.84
C GLY A 477 2.32 -36.42 -29.14
N PHE A 478 2.85 -35.93 -30.22
CA PHE A 478 4.09 -36.38 -30.86
C PHE A 478 5.34 -35.96 -30.06
N MET A 479 5.33 -34.83 -29.37
CA MET A 479 6.47 -34.31 -28.60
C MET A 479 6.79 -35.13 -27.34
N ALA A 480 5.81 -35.75 -26.70
CA ALA A 480 6.02 -36.61 -25.55
C ALA A 480 6.85 -37.88 -25.93
N TRP A 481 6.56 -38.45 -27.10
CA TRP A 481 7.29 -39.60 -27.63
C TRP A 481 8.74 -39.25 -28.01
N PHE A 482 8.97 -38.08 -28.59
CA PHE A 482 10.30 -37.60 -28.96
C PHE A 482 11.17 -37.31 -27.74
N LYS A 483 10.58 -36.74 -26.68
CA LYS A 483 11.24 -36.45 -25.41
C LYS A 483 11.72 -37.72 -24.69
N ASP A 484 10.93 -38.78 -24.71
CA ASP A 484 11.24 -40.04 -24.02
C ASP A 484 12.36 -40.85 -24.76
N LYS A 485 12.46 -40.70 -26.07
CA LYS A 485 13.36 -41.52 -26.89
C LYS A 485 14.71 -40.85 -27.20
N VAL A 486 14.78 -39.53 -27.25
CA VAL A 486 16.00 -38.79 -27.64
C VAL A 486 16.76 -38.26 -26.43
N LEU A 487 16.07 -37.84 -25.36
CA LEU A 487 16.69 -37.25 -24.17
C LEU A 487 17.21 -38.30 -23.17
N ARG A 488 16.73 -39.54 -23.22
CA ARG A 488 17.29 -40.64 -22.38
C ARG A 488 18.68 -41.11 -22.79
N GLN A 489 19.20 -40.69 -23.94
CA GLN A 489 20.47 -41.18 -24.49
C GLN A 489 21.65 -40.22 -24.31
N SER A 490 21.49 -39.06 -23.66
CA SER A 490 22.60 -38.12 -23.47
C SER A 490 22.93 -37.85 -22.00
N ASN A 491 23.31 -38.88 -21.29
CA ASN A 491 23.90 -38.76 -19.94
C ASN A 491 25.43 -38.62 -19.96
N ASP A 492 25.99 -37.91 -20.92
CA ASP A 492 27.42 -37.66 -20.97
C ASP A 492 27.75 -36.24 -20.55
N LYS A 493 28.58 -36.12 -19.49
CA LYS A 493 29.13 -34.83 -19.03
C LYS A 493 29.84 -34.04 -20.14
N ALA A 494 30.30 -34.72 -21.19
CA ALA A 494 30.91 -34.13 -22.37
C ALA A 494 29.86 -33.39 -23.26
N ALA A 495 28.62 -33.89 -23.36
CA ALA A 495 27.56 -33.26 -24.09
C ALA A 495 27.09 -31.97 -23.37
N ALA A 496 27.09 -31.93 -22.03
CA ALA A 496 26.76 -30.74 -21.25
C ALA A 496 27.81 -29.61 -21.42
N GLN A 497 29.08 -29.93 -21.55
CA GLN A 497 30.13 -28.93 -21.86
C GLN A 497 30.12 -28.46 -23.31
N ALA A 498 29.73 -29.33 -24.26
CA ALA A 498 29.54 -28.93 -25.65
C ALA A 498 28.30 -28.03 -25.85
N THR A 499 27.25 -28.23 -25.04
CA THR A 499 26.02 -27.39 -25.02
C THR A 499 26.30 -25.98 -24.54
N LEU A 500 27.19 -25.79 -23.56
CA LEU A 500 27.60 -24.46 -23.10
C LEU A 500 28.32 -23.65 -24.17
N LYS A 501 28.99 -24.30 -25.13
CA LYS A 501 29.66 -23.66 -26.26
C LYS A 501 28.72 -23.29 -27.41
N ALA A 502 27.53 -23.84 -27.47
CA ALA A 502 26.54 -23.58 -28.52
C ALA A 502 25.47 -22.50 -28.14
N GLN A 503 25.62 -21.88 -26.97
CA GLN A 503 24.67 -20.83 -26.53
C GLN A 503 24.90 -19.57 -27.33
N GLY A 504 23.78 -18.96 -27.82
CA GLY A 504 23.81 -17.65 -28.46
C GLY A 504 24.05 -16.50 -27.48
N ALA A 505 24.30 -15.34 -28.00
CA ALA A 505 24.61 -14.15 -27.19
C ALA A 505 23.48 -13.73 -26.26
N ILE A 506 22.22 -13.93 -26.67
CA ILE A 506 21.03 -13.59 -25.88
C ILE A 506 20.86 -14.58 -24.74
N SER A 507 20.92 -15.89 -25.03
CA SER A 507 20.75 -16.92 -24.01
C SER A 507 21.87 -16.90 -22.95
N GLN A 508 23.07 -16.49 -23.31
CA GLN A 508 24.15 -16.29 -22.34
C GLN A 508 23.86 -15.17 -21.34
N GLU A 509 23.29 -14.06 -21.80
CA GLU A 509 23.00 -12.92 -20.96
C GLU A 509 21.80 -13.19 -20.01
N TYR A 510 20.83 -14.00 -20.42
CA TYR A 510 19.62 -14.30 -19.64
C TYR A 510 19.57 -15.72 -19.07
N GLN A 511 20.71 -16.42 -19.00
CA GLN A 511 20.83 -17.79 -18.54
C GLN A 511 20.23 -18.01 -17.13
N MET A 512 20.25 -16.97 -16.29
CA MET A 512 19.71 -17.02 -14.93
C MET A 512 18.23 -17.43 -14.88
N PHE A 513 17.38 -16.94 -15.79
CA PHE A 513 15.96 -17.29 -15.80
C PHE A 513 15.72 -18.75 -16.12
N TYR A 514 16.50 -19.29 -17.04
CA TYR A 514 16.48 -20.71 -17.35
C TYR A 514 16.94 -21.56 -16.17
N GLN A 515 18.04 -21.19 -15.51
CA GLN A 515 18.55 -21.92 -14.35
C GLN A 515 17.55 -21.95 -13.17
N LEU A 516 16.79 -20.89 -12.98
CA LEU A 516 15.74 -20.84 -11.93
C LEU A 516 14.60 -21.81 -12.22
N LEU A 517 14.26 -22.04 -13.48
CA LEU A 517 13.11 -22.86 -13.90
C LEU A 517 13.50 -24.30 -14.19
N ARG A 518 14.80 -24.60 -14.38
CA ARG A 518 15.28 -25.95 -14.66
C ARG A 518 15.08 -26.86 -13.46
N LYS A 519 14.49 -28.02 -13.73
CA LYS A 519 14.37 -29.10 -12.73
C LYS A 519 15.74 -29.65 -12.37
N ARG A 520 15.93 -29.99 -11.10
CA ARG A 520 17.21 -30.45 -10.56
C ARG A 520 17.02 -31.72 -9.76
N ASP A 521 17.91 -32.71 -9.98
CA ASP A 521 17.90 -34.01 -9.29
C ASP A 521 18.18 -33.87 -7.79
N ASP A 522 19.03 -32.91 -7.41
CA ASP A 522 19.33 -32.59 -6.00
C ASP A 522 18.15 -31.99 -5.24
N LEU A 523 17.10 -31.52 -5.94
CA LEU A 523 15.85 -30.93 -5.38
C LEU A 523 14.62 -31.82 -5.63
N GLN A 524 14.78 -33.12 -5.78
CA GLN A 524 13.69 -34.06 -6.01
C GLN A 524 12.84 -33.72 -7.22
N ASP A 525 13.47 -33.43 -8.35
CA ASP A 525 12.79 -33.04 -9.60
C ASP A 525 12.07 -31.67 -9.56
N GLN A 526 12.34 -30.84 -8.54
CA GLN A 526 11.87 -29.47 -8.44
C GLN A 526 12.90 -28.49 -9.00
N SER A 527 12.40 -27.36 -9.48
CA SER A 527 13.27 -26.22 -9.83
C SER A 527 13.55 -25.35 -8.60
N LEU A 528 14.55 -24.49 -8.67
CA LEU A 528 14.80 -23.47 -7.63
C LEU A 528 13.57 -22.59 -7.42
N PHE A 529 12.88 -22.28 -8.51
CA PHE A 529 11.67 -21.46 -8.45
C PHE A 529 10.49 -22.22 -7.81
N ASP A 530 10.36 -23.52 -8.00
CA ASP A 530 9.30 -24.32 -7.34
C ASP A 530 9.47 -24.32 -5.82
N VAL A 531 10.70 -24.46 -5.33
CA VAL A 531 10.99 -24.37 -3.89
C VAL A 531 10.70 -22.97 -3.36
N TYR A 532 11.05 -21.93 -4.11
CA TYR A 532 10.67 -20.55 -3.75
C TYR A 532 9.14 -20.39 -3.66
N MET A 533 8.38 -20.91 -4.62
CA MET A 533 6.92 -20.85 -4.60
C MET A 533 6.33 -21.60 -3.40
N ASN A 534 6.93 -22.73 -3.01
CA ASN A 534 6.51 -23.45 -1.80
C ASN A 534 6.76 -22.62 -0.54
N ASN A 535 7.89 -21.92 -0.44
CA ASN A 535 8.18 -21.03 0.67
C ASN A 535 7.23 -19.82 0.68
N LEU A 536 6.95 -19.24 -0.48
CA LEU A 536 5.98 -18.14 -0.60
C LEU A 536 4.56 -18.58 -0.22
N ALA A 537 4.19 -19.82 -0.55
CA ALA A 537 2.91 -20.42 -0.13
C ALA A 537 2.82 -20.57 1.40
N GLN A 538 3.93 -20.85 2.10
CA GLN A 538 3.96 -20.86 3.57
C GLN A 538 3.74 -19.46 4.14
N VAL A 539 4.36 -18.42 3.56
CA VAL A 539 4.10 -17.02 3.94
C VAL A 539 2.63 -16.68 3.73
N ARG A 540 2.07 -17.05 2.57
CA ARG A 540 0.66 -16.87 2.24
C ARG A 540 -0.25 -17.54 3.28
N SER A 541 0.01 -18.80 3.62
CA SER A 541 -0.77 -19.52 4.63
C SER A 541 -0.75 -18.80 5.97
N LYS A 542 0.42 -18.32 6.42
CA LYS A 542 0.53 -17.56 7.68
C LYS A 542 -0.27 -16.26 7.66
N LEU A 543 -0.27 -15.53 6.56
CA LEU A 543 -1.05 -14.29 6.45
C LEU A 543 -2.58 -14.57 6.36
N ASN A 544 -2.97 -15.64 5.70
CA ASN A 544 -4.37 -16.09 5.67
C ASN A 544 -4.86 -16.53 7.06
N ASP A 545 -4.01 -17.24 7.84
CA ASP A 545 -4.30 -17.59 9.22
C ASP A 545 -4.56 -16.33 10.06
N LEU A 546 -3.77 -15.27 9.88
CA LEU A 546 -3.96 -13.97 10.53
C LEU A 546 -5.28 -13.31 10.14
N GLN A 547 -5.67 -13.38 8.88
CA GLN A 547 -6.92 -12.80 8.38
C GLN A 547 -8.14 -13.49 8.98
N THR A 548 -8.07 -14.80 9.20
CA THR A 548 -9.17 -15.62 9.72
C THR A 548 -9.25 -15.64 11.25
N ALA A 549 -8.21 -15.21 11.97
CA ALA A 549 -8.11 -15.26 13.43
C ALA A 549 -9.03 -14.28 14.19
N GLY A 550 -9.82 -13.46 13.49
CA GLY A 550 -10.78 -12.51 14.11
C GLY A 550 -10.12 -11.18 14.53
N GLU A 551 -9.11 -11.19 15.39
CA GLU A 551 -8.30 -10.01 15.73
C GLU A 551 -6.93 -10.09 15.06
N ILE A 552 -6.70 -9.25 14.06
CA ILE A 552 -5.45 -9.24 13.27
C ILE A 552 -4.27 -8.73 14.10
N GLY A 553 -4.49 -7.73 14.96
CA GLY A 553 -3.44 -7.01 15.70
C GLY A 553 -2.48 -7.90 16.50
N PRO A 554 -2.97 -8.69 17.47
CA PRO A 554 -2.13 -9.57 18.29
C PRO A 554 -1.32 -10.57 17.48
N SER A 555 -1.97 -11.17 16.47
CA SER A 555 -1.36 -12.18 15.62
C SER A 555 -0.33 -11.59 14.66
N ALA A 556 -0.60 -10.38 14.11
CA ALA A 556 0.36 -9.64 13.30
C ALA A 556 1.59 -9.23 14.11
N MET A 557 1.40 -8.74 15.34
CA MET A 557 2.50 -8.40 16.26
C MET A 557 3.35 -9.63 16.60
N ALA A 558 2.73 -10.78 16.82
CA ALA A 558 3.44 -12.04 17.10
C ALA A 558 4.30 -12.47 15.89
N LEU A 559 3.76 -12.44 14.66
CA LEU A 559 4.49 -12.78 13.44
C LEU A 559 5.59 -11.76 13.14
N PHE A 560 5.34 -10.47 13.35
CA PHE A 560 6.33 -9.40 13.23
C PHE A 560 7.50 -9.63 14.21
N LYS A 561 7.21 -9.89 15.48
CA LYS A 561 8.19 -10.21 16.52
C LYS A 561 8.99 -11.48 16.18
N GLN A 562 8.31 -12.53 15.74
CA GLN A 562 8.95 -13.78 15.31
C GLN A 562 9.92 -13.51 14.16
N THR A 563 9.54 -12.74 13.14
CA THR A 563 10.40 -12.47 11.98
C THR A 563 11.66 -11.69 12.36
N ILE A 564 11.57 -10.77 13.33
CA ILE A 564 12.73 -9.99 13.80
C ILE A 564 13.71 -10.83 14.62
N HIS A 565 13.21 -11.79 15.41
CA HIS A 565 14.04 -12.54 16.37
C HIS A 565 14.43 -13.95 15.91
N ASP A 566 13.57 -14.61 15.13
CA ASP A 566 13.77 -16.01 14.75
C ASP A 566 14.23 -16.12 13.29
N GLN A 567 15.45 -16.58 13.10
CA GLN A 567 16.01 -16.83 11.77
C GLN A 567 15.25 -17.92 10.97
N ASN A 568 14.43 -18.72 11.63
CA ASN A 568 13.61 -19.76 11.01
C ASN A 568 12.15 -19.31 10.76
N SER A 569 11.84 -18.04 10.94
CA SER A 569 10.53 -17.51 10.53
C SER A 569 10.28 -17.74 9.03
N VAL A 570 9.04 -17.86 8.62
CA VAL A 570 8.68 -18.06 7.20
C VAL A 570 9.25 -16.98 6.28
N PHE A 571 9.35 -15.74 6.76
CA PHE A 571 9.97 -14.64 6.02
C PHE A 571 11.49 -14.82 5.89
N ASN A 572 12.16 -15.11 7.00
CA ASN A 572 13.61 -15.30 7.03
C ASN A 572 14.04 -16.55 6.25
N THR A 573 13.31 -17.65 6.35
CA THR A 573 13.55 -18.86 5.58
C THR A 573 13.43 -18.60 4.08
N THR A 574 12.38 -17.90 3.65
CA THR A 574 12.20 -17.55 2.24
C THR A 574 13.28 -16.59 1.75
N GLN A 575 13.61 -15.57 2.52
CA GLN A 575 14.69 -14.63 2.22
C GLN A 575 16.03 -15.35 2.08
N LYS A 576 16.40 -16.16 3.07
CA LYS A 576 17.65 -16.92 3.08
C LYS A 576 17.74 -17.85 1.88
N TYR A 577 16.63 -18.48 1.50
CA TYR A 577 16.58 -19.32 0.31
C TYR A 577 16.87 -18.51 -0.96
N VAL A 578 16.26 -17.34 -1.11
CA VAL A 578 16.54 -16.46 -2.26
C VAL A 578 18.00 -16.02 -2.26
N ASP A 579 18.51 -15.52 -1.14
CA ASP A 579 19.87 -14.97 -1.06
C ASP A 579 20.94 -16.06 -1.23
N GLU A 580 20.80 -17.25 -0.62
CA GLU A 580 21.82 -18.31 -0.58
C GLU A 580 21.72 -19.34 -1.71
N LYS A 581 20.56 -19.51 -2.33
CA LYS A 581 20.34 -20.54 -3.36
C LYS A 581 20.05 -19.96 -4.76
N MET A 582 19.31 -18.85 -4.83
CA MET A 582 18.87 -18.30 -6.11
C MET A 582 19.81 -17.20 -6.64
N MET A 583 20.53 -16.49 -5.75
CA MET A 583 21.42 -15.38 -6.14
C MET A 583 22.89 -15.78 -6.30
N VAL A 584 23.24 -16.99 -5.90
CA VAL A 584 24.65 -17.43 -5.92
C VAL A 584 25.17 -17.55 -7.34
N GLY A 585 26.33 -16.96 -7.60
CA GLY A 585 27.02 -17.05 -8.90
C GLY A 585 26.51 -16.10 -9.98
N LEU A 586 25.52 -15.22 -9.66
CA LEU A 586 25.00 -14.24 -10.58
C LEU A 586 25.80 -12.93 -10.56
N LYS A 587 25.80 -12.21 -11.68
CA LYS A 587 26.33 -10.85 -11.76
C LYS A 587 25.51 -9.90 -10.87
N GLU A 588 26.12 -8.85 -10.35
CA GLU A 588 25.45 -7.88 -9.47
C GLU A 588 24.17 -7.27 -10.06
N ALA A 589 24.16 -6.94 -11.35
CA ALA A 589 22.97 -6.41 -12.03
C ALA A 589 21.83 -7.44 -12.09
N ASP A 590 22.16 -8.71 -12.29
CA ASP A 590 21.20 -9.81 -12.33
C ASP A 590 20.64 -10.11 -10.94
N GLN A 591 21.49 -10.05 -9.90
CA GLN A 591 21.06 -10.17 -8.51
C GLN A 591 20.06 -9.06 -8.13
N GLN A 592 20.35 -7.80 -8.48
CA GLN A 592 19.45 -6.68 -8.23
C GLN A 592 18.09 -6.87 -8.92
N LEU A 593 18.08 -7.33 -10.17
CA LEU A 593 16.86 -7.59 -10.92
C LEU A 593 16.02 -8.70 -10.30
N LEU A 594 16.65 -9.85 -10.02
CA LEU A 594 15.96 -10.98 -9.40
C LEU A 594 15.51 -10.65 -7.97
N GLN A 595 16.33 -9.94 -7.21
CA GLN A 595 15.96 -9.48 -5.87
C GLN A 595 14.70 -8.60 -5.91
N LYS A 596 14.61 -7.69 -6.87
CA LYS A 596 13.41 -6.90 -7.10
C LYS A 596 12.19 -7.77 -7.42
N LEU A 597 12.34 -8.76 -8.29
CA LEU A 597 11.23 -9.62 -8.70
C LEU A 597 10.77 -10.59 -7.60
N LEU A 598 11.71 -11.20 -6.86
CA LEU A 598 11.40 -12.26 -5.91
C LEU A 598 11.19 -11.73 -4.47
N MET A 599 11.92 -10.68 -4.08
CA MET A 599 11.83 -10.17 -2.71
C MET A 599 10.74 -9.11 -2.52
N THR A 600 10.30 -8.41 -3.57
CA THR A 600 9.26 -7.37 -3.42
C THR A 600 7.93 -7.94 -2.90
N PRO A 601 7.40 -9.08 -3.39
CA PRO A 601 6.20 -9.68 -2.81
C PRO A 601 6.35 -10.00 -1.32
N LEU A 602 7.53 -10.47 -0.92
CA LEU A 602 7.82 -10.83 0.46
C LEU A 602 7.94 -9.58 1.36
N THR A 603 8.65 -8.55 0.91
CA THR A 603 8.80 -7.29 1.65
C THR A 603 7.49 -6.52 1.76
N GLN A 604 6.66 -6.50 0.72
CA GLN A 604 5.33 -5.90 0.77
C GLN A 604 4.41 -6.65 1.75
N SER A 605 4.49 -7.98 1.75
CA SER A 605 3.74 -8.82 2.69
C SER A 605 4.16 -8.56 4.14
N PHE A 606 5.45 -8.41 4.41
CA PHE A 606 5.91 -8.03 5.75
C PHE A 606 5.52 -6.58 6.10
N ALA A 607 5.62 -5.64 5.17
CA ALA A 607 5.21 -4.26 5.37
C ALA A 607 3.73 -4.13 5.76
N SER A 608 2.86 -5.02 5.25
CA SER A 608 1.44 -5.02 5.59
C SER A 608 1.15 -5.39 7.05
N LEU A 609 2.10 -6.03 7.76
CA LEU A 609 2.00 -6.33 9.19
C LEU A 609 2.27 -5.11 10.07
N ILE A 610 2.90 -4.05 9.54
CA ILE A 610 3.34 -2.90 10.32
C ILE A 610 2.15 -2.18 10.93
N VAL A 611 1.15 -1.83 10.12
CA VAL A 611 -0.02 -1.06 10.60
C VAL A 611 -0.81 -1.83 11.65
N PRO A 612 -1.24 -3.09 11.43
CA PRO A 612 -1.92 -3.87 12.48
C PRO A 612 -1.10 -4.04 13.75
N THR A 613 0.23 -4.19 13.62
CA THR A 613 1.14 -4.27 14.77
C THR A 613 1.18 -2.95 15.53
N GLN A 614 1.24 -1.82 14.85
CA GLN A 614 1.23 -0.49 15.45
C GLN A 614 -0.08 -0.22 16.19
N ASP A 615 -1.20 -0.59 15.59
CA ASP A 615 -2.53 -0.44 16.20
C ASP A 615 -2.65 -1.28 17.47
N GLU A 616 -2.12 -2.50 17.47
CA GLU A 616 -2.11 -3.35 18.66
C GLU A 616 -1.19 -2.79 19.76
N ILE A 617 -0.01 -2.30 19.42
CA ILE A 617 0.89 -1.64 20.37
C ILE A 617 0.20 -0.42 21.00
N ASN A 618 -0.45 0.42 20.21
CA ASN A 618 -1.19 1.58 20.69
C ASN A 618 -2.39 1.19 21.56
N LYS A 619 -3.10 0.11 21.20
CA LYS A 619 -4.20 -0.46 21.99
C LYS A 619 -3.70 -0.96 23.35
N LEU A 620 -2.62 -1.73 23.37
CA LEU A 620 -2.01 -2.24 24.61
C LEU A 620 -1.50 -1.11 25.48
N TRP A 621 -0.81 -0.11 24.91
CA TRP A 621 -0.37 1.07 25.62
C TRP A 621 -1.52 1.83 26.24
N ARG A 622 -2.59 2.04 25.49
CA ARG A 622 -3.76 2.75 25.99
C ARG A 622 -4.40 2.04 27.16
N ILE A 623 -4.53 0.72 27.08
CA ILE A 623 -5.17 -0.09 28.15
C ILE A 623 -4.25 -0.22 29.37
N GLN A 624 -2.96 -0.50 29.17
CA GLN A 624 -2.05 -0.85 30.28
C GLN A 624 -1.45 0.36 30.97
N ALA A 625 -1.23 1.47 30.26
CA ALA A 625 -0.52 2.63 30.79
C ALA A 625 -1.33 3.93 30.70
N TYR A 626 -1.82 4.30 29.51
CA TYR A 626 -2.42 5.62 29.31
C TYR A 626 -3.74 5.80 30.06
N GLN A 627 -4.69 4.87 29.95
CA GLN A 627 -5.97 4.96 30.64
C GLN A 627 -5.83 4.88 32.18
N PRO A 628 -5.05 3.95 32.74
CA PRO A 628 -4.79 3.96 34.17
C PRO A 628 -4.16 5.28 34.66
N PHE A 629 -3.20 5.81 33.92
CA PHE A 629 -2.61 7.11 34.24
C PHE A 629 -3.65 8.23 34.19
N ALA A 630 -4.37 8.36 33.08
CA ALA A 630 -5.35 9.44 32.88
C ALA A 630 -6.46 9.41 33.95
N THR A 631 -6.90 8.20 34.34
CA THR A 631 -7.96 8.01 35.33
C THR A 631 -7.48 8.25 36.77
N HIS A 632 -6.29 7.75 37.13
CA HIS A 632 -5.86 7.72 38.53
C HIS A 632 -4.88 8.85 38.90
N LEU A 633 -4.05 9.29 37.94
CA LEU A 633 -2.96 10.24 38.21
C LEU A 633 -3.07 11.55 37.42
N GLY A 634 -3.58 11.54 36.20
CA GLY A 634 -3.48 12.67 35.26
C GLY A 634 -4.08 13.99 35.76
N GLN A 635 -5.04 13.93 36.68
CA GLN A 635 -5.67 15.11 37.29
C GLN A 635 -5.10 15.46 38.67
N LYS A 636 -4.20 14.65 39.18
CA LYS A 636 -3.60 14.84 40.50
C LYS A 636 -2.24 15.56 40.37
N TYR A 637 -1.88 16.32 41.39
CA TYR A 637 -0.49 16.83 41.53
C TYR A 637 0.47 15.64 41.76
N PRO A 638 1.65 15.56 41.12
CA PRO A 638 2.36 16.59 40.34
C PRO A 638 2.02 16.63 38.84
N PHE A 639 1.24 15.70 38.31
CA PHE A 639 0.95 15.60 36.89
C PHE A 639 0.08 16.76 36.37
N HIS A 640 -0.82 17.26 37.22
CA HIS A 640 -1.59 18.46 36.95
C HIS A 640 -1.21 19.55 37.98
N SER A 641 -0.62 20.63 37.52
CA SER A 641 -0.11 21.70 38.41
C SER A 641 -1.20 22.36 39.24
N GLY A 642 -2.44 22.44 38.75
CA GLY A 642 -3.61 22.96 39.46
C GLY A 642 -4.38 21.91 40.25
N GLY A 643 -3.94 20.67 40.32
CA GLY A 643 -4.63 19.56 40.97
C GLY A 643 -4.77 19.79 42.49
N THR A 644 -6.01 19.72 43.00
CA THR A 644 -6.31 19.76 44.43
C THR A 644 -5.96 18.49 45.14
N LEU A 645 -6.06 17.34 44.43
CA LEU A 645 -5.67 16.04 44.95
C LEU A 645 -4.19 15.78 44.63
N GLN A 646 -3.55 14.99 45.50
CA GLN A 646 -2.17 14.55 45.31
C GLN A 646 -2.14 13.07 44.95
N ALA A 647 -1.21 12.72 44.08
CA ALA A 647 -0.89 11.34 43.77
C ALA A 647 -0.09 10.74 44.92
N THR A 648 -0.45 9.58 45.42
CA THR A 648 0.29 8.86 46.42
C THR A 648 1.49 8.15 45.83
N SER A 649 2.54 7.93 46.62
CA SER A 649 3.70 7.14 46.20
C SER A 649 3.31 5.74 45.74
N GLN A 650 2.28 5.13 46.32
CA GLN A 650 1.76 3.84 45.92
C GLN A 650 1.12 3.89 44.52
N GLU A 651 0.23 4.85 44.26
CA GLU A 651 -0.39 5.05 42.95
C GLU A 651 0.66 5.33 41.86
N MET A 652 1.66 6.15 42.15
CA MET A 652 2.79 6.40 41.24
C MET A 652 3.58 5.12 41.00
N GLY A 653 3.85 4.33 42.04
CA GLY A 653 4.55 3.05 41.94
C GLY A 653 3.84 2.04 41.04
N GLN A 654 2.52 2.00 41.05
CA GLN A 654 1.74 1.12 40.21
C GLN A 654 1.88 1.43 38.70
N ILE A 655 2.16 2.68 38.36
CA ILE A 655 2.30 3.11 36.95
C ILE A 655 3.77 3.26 36.55
N PHE A 656 4.55 4.02 37.31
CA PHE A 656 5.94 4.37 36.98
C PHE A 656 6.98 3.54 37.72
N GLY A 657 6.61 2.65 38.66
CA GLY A 657 7.54 1.83 39.43
C GLY A 657 8.26 0.79 38.58
N GLU A 658 9.32 0.17 39.14
CA GLU A 658 10.08 -0.90 38.49
C GLU A 658 9.21 -2.09 38.06
N THR A 659 8.15 -2.38 38.81
CA THR A 659 7.13 -3.41 38.50
C THR A 659 5.81 -2.77 38.05
N GLY A 660 5.81 -1.48 37.76
CA GLY A 660 4.63 -0.73 37.33
C GLY A 660 4.17 -1.10 35.91
N SER A 661 2.98 -0.63 35.58
CA SER A 661 2.34 -0.96 34.31
C SER A 661 3.17 -0.50 33.08
N ILE A 662 3.85 0.65 33.17
CA ILE A 662 4.74 1.14 32.08
C ILE A 662 5.94 0.20 31.92
N ALA A 663 6.59 -0.19 33.03
CA ALA A 663 7.74 -1.09 32.99
C ALA A 663 7.35 -2.47 32.45
N GLY A 664 6.19 -3.01 32.84
CA GLY A 664 5.63 -4.23 32.28
C GLY A 664 5.39 -4.13 30.77
N PHE A 665 4.70 -3.06 30.33
CA PHE A 665 4.46 -2.80 28.90
C PHE A 665 5.77 -2.68 28.11
N VAL A 666 6.75 -1.96 28.61
CA VAL A 666 8.05 -1.81 27.95
C VAL A 666 8.73 -3.16 27.80
N LYS A 667 8.84 -3.94 28.90
CA LYS A 667 9.51 -5.24 28.88
C LYS A 667 8.82 -6.25 27.95
N ASP A 668 7.49 -6.35 28.01
CA ASP A 668 6.76 -7.39 27.31
C ASP A 668 6.44 -7.03 25.85
N THR A 669 6.23 -5.72 25.58
CA THR A 669 5.78 -5.25 24.28
C THR A 669 6.87 -4.53 23.51
N LEU A 670 7.57 -3.54 24.12
CA LEU A 670 8.50 -2.69 23.38
C LEU A 670 9.91 -3.28 23.24
N ASP A 671 10.52 -3.80 24.29
CA ASP A 671 11.90 -4.34 24.24
C ASP A 671 12.10 -5.44 23.20
N PRO A 672 11.12 -6.33 22.95
CA PRO A 672 11.24 -7.26 21.84
C PRO A 672 11.30 -6.59 20.47
N LEU A 673 10.66 -5.45 20.28
CA LEU A 673 10.44 -4.81 18.98
C LEU A 673 11.37 -3.62 18.72
N LEU A 674 11.99 -3.08 19.79
CA LEU A 674 12.80 -1.88 19.71
C LEU A 674 14.26 -2.15 20.15
N ILE A 675 15.14 -1.28 19.69
CA ILE A 675 16.51 -1.16 20.18
C ILE A 675 16.58 0.09 21.06
N ARG A 676 17.00 -0.09 22.30
CA ARG A 676 17.21 0.99 23.24
C ARG A 676 18.71 1.26 23.36
N ARG A 677 19.13 2.45 22.98
CA ARG A 677 20.52 2.93 23.18
C ARG A 677 20.48 4.21 24.00
N GLY A 678 20.65 4.08 25.30
CA GLY A 678 20.50 5.21 26.24
C GLY A 678 19.05 5.72 26.21
N TYR A 679 18.83 6.95 25.77
CA TYR A 679 17.52 7.59 25.65
C TYR A 679 16.92 7.49 24.24
N VAL A 680 17.65 6.92 23.29
CA VAL A 680 17.18 6.79 21.91
C VAL A 680 16.48 5.45 21.73
N LEU A 681 15.24 5.51 21.27
CA LEU A 681 14.46 4.36 20.85
C LEU A 681 14.46 4.28 19.32
N THR A 682 14.82 3.13 18.78
CA THR A 682 14.73 2.83 17.35
C THR A 682 14.02 1.50 17.13
N SER A 683 13.24 1.42 16.07
CA SER A 683 12.61 0.15 15.72
C SER A 683 13.66 -0.87 15.27
N LYS A 684 13.52 -2.12 15.70
CA LYS A 684 14.17 -3.23 15.01
C LYS A 684 13.54 -3.38 13.65
N THR A 685 14.35 -3.68 12.63
CA THR A 685 13.91 -3.74 11.25
C THR A 685 14.20 -5.10 10.64
N TRP A 686 13.37 -5.49 9.68
CA TRP A 686 13.62 -6.56 8.74
C TRP A 686 13.66 -5.96 7.32
N LYS A 687 14.81 -6.06 6.63
CA LYS A 687 15.02 -5.43 5.31
C LYS A 687 14.60 -3.93 5.30
N ASP A 688 15.07 -3.18 6.32
CA ASP A 688 14.78 -1.76 6.54
C ASP A 688 13.29 -1.42 6.82
N LEU A 689 12.45 -2.43 6.97
CA LEU A 689 11.05 -2.29 7.37
C LEU A 689 10.90 -2.45 8.88
N GLY A 690 10.30 -1.49 9.54
CA GLY A 690 10.10 -1.46 10.99
C GLY A 690 8.93 -0.58 11.40
N LEU A 691 8.72 -0.47 12.71
CA LEU A 691 7.65 0.33 13.27
C LEU A 691 7.96 1.83 13.17
N ASN A 692 6.95 2.63 12.90
CA ASN A 692 7.06 4.09 12.92
C ASN A 692 6.74 4.60 14.33
N LEU A 693 7.75 5.00 15.07
CA LEU A 693 7.58 5.51 16.43
C LEU A 693 7.06 6.95 16.41
N ASN A 694 6.17 7.27 17.36
CA ASN A 694 5.71 8.63 17.56
C ASN A 694 6.85 9.47 18.14
N PRO A 695 7.29 10.56 17.48
CA PRO A 695 8.38 11.40 17.96
C PRO A 695 8.12 11.98 19.36
N GLN A 696 6.87 12.34 19.67
CA GLN A 696 6.50 12.84 20.98
C GLN A 696 6.67 11.76 22.05
N PHE A 697 6.30 10.51 21.76
CA PHE A 697 6.51 9.39 22.66
C PHE A 697 8.02 9.15 22.88
N VAL A 698 8.83 9.14 21.81
CA VAL A 698 10.27 8.92 21.89
C VAL A 698 10.95 9.99 22.75
N MET A 699 10.57 11.26 22.58
CA MET A 699 11.10 12.37 23.40
C MET A 699 10.68 12.28 24.87
N ALA A 700 9.46 11.85 25.16
CA ALA A 700 8.94 11.75 26.50
C ALA A 700 9.35 10.44 27.22
N PHE A 701 9.73 9.41 26.47
CA PHE A 701 10.02 8.06 26.97
C PHE A 701 11.04 8.01 28.12
N PRO A 702 12.15 8.79 28.12
CA PRO A 702 13.08 8.82 29.25
C PRO A 702 12.40 9.20 30.55
N GLN A 703 11.43 10.11 30.53
CA GLN A 703 10.67 10.52 31.71
C GLN A 703 9.70 9.42 32.19
N TYR A 704 9.17 8.62 31.29
CA TYR A 704 8.25 7.53 31.61
C TYR A 704 8.94 6.36 32.32
N VAL A 705 10.22 6.10 32.00
CA VAL A 705 11.00 4.98 32.54
C VAL A 705 12.03 5.43 33.60
N ALA A 706 12.07 6.71 33.93
CA ALA A 706 12.95 7.21 35.00
C ALA A 706 12.48 6.62 36.33
N PRO A 707 13.40 6.14 37.19
CA PRO A 707 13.02 5.58 38.49
C PRO A 707 12.37 6.64 39.36
N ILE A 708 11.36 6.25 40.16
CA ILE A 708 10.62 7.13 41.06
C ILE A 708 11.55 7.74 42.15
N HIS A 709 12.60 7.05 42.50
CA HIS A 709 13.54 7.42 43.53
C HIS A 709 14.79 8.07 42.96
N GLY A 710 14.64 9.32 42.58
CA GLY A 710 15.78 10.15 42.17
C GLY A 710 16.12 10.04 40.70
N MET A 711 16.29 11.19 40.06
CA MET A 711 16.85 11.24 38.72
C MET A 711 18.20 10.55 38.71
N ALA A 712 18.28 9.48 37.97
CA ALA A 712 19.55 8.89 37.61
C ALA A 712 20.39 9.95 36.90
N THR A 713 21.42 10.42 37.54
CA THR A 713 22.51 11.13 36.89
C THR A 713 23.00 10.27 35.75
N GLY A 714 22.82 10.68 34.51
CA GLY A 714 23.31 10.28 33.17
C GLY A 714 24.21 9.06 32.94
N ARG A 715 24.20 8.05 33.81
CA ARG A 715 24.95 6.79 33.68
C ARG A 715 24.04 5.61 33.94
N LEU A 716 23.52 5.07 32.86
CA LEU A 716 22.66 3.85 32.84
C LEU A 716 23.44 2.55 33.05
N ASP A 717 24.75 2.58 33.30
CA ASP A 717 25.59 1.37 33.34
C ASP A 717 26.08 0.97 34.74
N GLN A 718 25.55 1.55 35.80
CA GLN A 718 25.87 1.06 37.17
C GLN A 718 24.65 0.37 37.79
N PRO A 719 24.80 -0.90 38.28
CA PRO A 719 23.78 -1.51 39.08
C PRO A 719 23.56 -0.71 40.34
N ALA A 720 22.30 -0.53 40.72
CA ALA A 720 21.89 0.20 41.93
C ALA A 720 22.34 -0.54 43.19
N THR A 721 23.63 -0.37 43.56
CA THR A 721 24.21 -0.77 44.84
C THR A 721 24.68 0.47 45.54
N SER A 722 23.78 1.29 45.98
CA SER A 722 23.87 2.10 47.20
C SER A 722 22.52 2.76 47.42
N ALA A 723 21.86 2.41 48.53
CA ALA A 723 20.76 3.17 49.09
C ALA A 723 21.30 4.57 49.46
N VAL A 724 21.33 5.47 48.46
CA VAL A 724 21.51 6.91 48.71
C VAL A 724 20.28 7.32 49.49
N SER A 725 20.53 7.86 50.68
CA SER A 725 19.45 8.34 51.56
C SER A 725 18.54 9.28 50.76
N ASN A 726 17.28 8.90 50.57
CA ASN A 726 16.26 9.66 49.86
C ASN A 726 15.93 11.00 50.57
N GLN A 727 16.74 11.45 51.46
CA GLN A 727 16.56 12.66 52.27
C GLN A 727 17.38 13.82 51.65
N SER A 728 16.68 14.92 51.44
CA SER A 728 17.30 16.19 51.10
C SER A 728 17.41 17.06 52.34
N ASN A 729 18.62 17.56 52.61
CA ASN A 729 18.88 18.53 53.67
C ASN A 729 19.01 19.92 53.07
N PHE A 730 18.22 20.84 53.55
CA PHE A 730 18.22 22.22 53.10
C PHE A 730 18.03 23.18 54.26
N GLN A 731 18.30 24.45 54.05
CA GLN A 731 18.21 25.48 55.07
C GLN A 731 17.40 26.68 54.57
N PHE A 732 16.63 27.24 55.49
CA PHE A 732 16.05 28.56 55.31
C PHE A 732 16.78 29.56 56.23
N TYR A 733 16.96 30.78 55.69
CA TYR A 733 17.47 31.92 56.45
C TYR A 733 16.37 32.98 56.48
N PRO A 734 15.82 33.28 57.69
CA PRO A 734 14.74 34.23 57.82
C PRO A 734 15.20 35.65 57.53
N LEU A 735 14.36 36.41 56.86
CA LEU A 735 14.60 37.85 56.63
C LEU A 735 13.61 38.66 57.47
N GLN A 736 14.08 39.83 57.98
CA GLN A 736 13.19 40.76 58.68
C GLN A 736 12.06 41.24 57.77
N HIS A 737 10.86 41.33 58.31
CA HIS A 737 9.70 41.74 57.57
C HIS A 737 8.98 42.92 58.18
N PRO A 738 8.69 43.99 57.41
CA PRO A 738 8.15 45.22 57.95
C PRO A 738 6.68 45.11 58.38
N GLN A 739 5.92 44.17 57.84
CA GLN A 739 4.48 44.01 58.09
C GLN A 739 4.15 42.89 59.07
N PHE A 740 5.12 42.06 59.45
CA PHE A 740 4.84 40.93 60.35
C PHE A 740 5.62 41.06 61.66
N LEU A 741 4.93 40.76 62.77
CA LEU A 741 5.57 40.59 64.10
C LEU A 741 6.39 39.30 64.10
N SER A 742 5.85 38.25 63.58
CA SER A 742 6.51 36.97 63.50
C SER A 742 5.98 36.17 62.29
N TYR A 743 6.76 35.20 61.85
CA TYR A 743 6.26 34.19 60.88
C TYR A 743 6.88 32.83 61.18
N SER A 744 6.19 31.78 60.74
CA SER A 744 6.69 30.43 60.84
C SER A 744 6.61 29.70 59.48
N ILE A 745 7.55 28.81 59.25
CA ILE A 745 7.58 27.84 58.16
C ILE A 745 7.56 26.45 58.80
N ASP A 746 6.50 25.72 58.55
CA ASP A 746 6.31 24.37 59.00
C ASP A 746 6.43 23.42 57.81
N ILE A 747 7.35 22.45 57.88
CA ILE A 747 7.61 21.43 56.83
C ILE A 747 7.69 20.06 57.51
N ASP A 748 6.77 19.18 57.23
CA ASP A 748 6.69 17.83 57.80
C ASP A 748 6.96 17.82 59.32
N GLY A 749 6.23 18.65 60.06
CA GLY A 749 6.36 18.73 61.50
C GLY A 749 7.63 19.46 62.03
N GLN A 750 8.55 19.83 61.17
CA GLN A 750 9.71 20.68 61.50
C GLN A 750 9.33 22.17 61.37
N ARG A 751 9.60 22.98 62.38
CA ARG A 751 9.17 24.39 62.42
C ARG A 751 10.38 25.33 62.52
N MET A 752 10.41 26.34 61.67
CA MET A 752 11.16 27.57 61.84
C MET A 752 10.20 28.69 62.27
N GLN A 753 10.42 29.28 63.39
CA GLN A 753 9.72 30.48 63.88
C GLN A 753 10.67 31.65 63.93
N PHE A 754 10.28 32.81 63.46
CA PHE A 754 11.09 34.02 63.45
C PHE A 754 10.24 35.21 63.86
N GLU A 755 10.78 35.96 64.87
CA GLU A 755 10.18 37.14 65.53
C GLU A 755 10.97 38.40 65.24
N ASN A 756 11.45 38.60 64.01
CA ASN A 756 12.27 39.73 63.58
C ASN A 756 13.57 39.96 64.39
N GLY A 757 14.08 38.90 65.08
CA GLY A 757 15.27 38.92 65.91
C GLY A 757 16.56 38.59 65.16
N ILE A 758 17.42 37.76 65.79
CA ILE A 758 18.69 37.35 65.20
C ILE A 758 18.44 36.35 64.08
N GLN A 759 18.97 36.67 62.93
CA GLN A 759 18.83 35.82 61.73
C GLN A 759 19.89 34.72 61.71
N GLN A 760 19.46 33.47 61.50
CA GLN A 760 20.36 32.32 61.36
C GLN A 760 19.77 31.26 60.41
N TRP A 761 20.67 30.46 59.82
CA TRP A 761 20.23 29.36 59.01
C TRP A 761 19.56 28.26 59.82
N VAL A 762 18.36 27.85 59.46
CA VAL A 762 17.62 26.75 60.13
C VAL A 762 17.56 25.54 59.18
N ASN A 763 17.97 24.40 59.73
CA ASN A 763 18.02 23.14 59.00
C ASN A 763 16.63 22.50 58.88
N PHE A 764 16.36 21.92 57.69
CA PHE A 764 15.24 21.07 57.44
C PHE A 764 15.70 19.80 56.72
N VAL A 765 15.02 18.72 56.99
CA VAL A 765 15.20 17.43 56.35
C VAL A 765 13.88 17.03 55.68
N TRP A 766 13.92 16.62 54.45
CA TRP A 766 12.74 16.19 53.74
C TRP A 766 13.02 14.92 52.90
N PRO A 767 12.13 13.92 52.92
CA PRO A 767 10.96 13.78 53.81
C PRO A 767 11.39 13.54 55.26
N ASN A 768 10.55 13.99 56.22
CA ASN A 768 10.77 13.74 57.64
C ASN A 768 9.99 12.50 58.10
N PRO A 769 10.61 11.32 58.29
CA PRO A 769 9.91 10.08 58.59
C PRO A 769 9.11 10.18 59.88
N GLY A 770 7.87 9.70 59.87
CA GLY A 770 6.99 9.65 61.05
C GLY A 770 6.21 10.93 61.36
N ALA A 771 6.45 12.02 60.61
CA ALA A 771 5.66 13.25 60.71
C ALA A 771 4.46 13.24 59.72
N ILE A 772 3.46 14.05 60.00
CA ILE A 772 2.38 14.29 59.06
C ILE A 772 2.93 15.13 57.90
N PRO A 773 2.90 14.62 56.65
CA PRO A 773 3.48 15.35 55.53
C PRO A 773 2.68 16.59 55.18
N GLY A 774 3.39 17.67 54.88
CA GLY A 774 2.79 18.93 54.43
C GLY A 774 3.63 20.15 54.79
N VAL A 775 3.29 21.27 54.20
CA VAL A 775 3.95 22.56 54.35
C VAL A 775 2.93 23.63 54.68
N ARG A 776 3.25 24.49 55.66
CA ARG A 776 2.49 25.69 55.97
C ARG A 776 3.43 26.86 56.27
N ILE A 777 3.12 27.99 55.69
CA ILE A 777 3.73 29.27 56.04
C ILE A 777 2.65 30.18 56.67
N SER A 778 2.88 30.57 57.91
CA SER A 778 1.97 31.46 58.64
C SER A 778 2.73 32.70 59.09
N ALA A 779 2.10 33.83 59.11
CA ALA A 779 2.64 35.11 59.58
C ALA A 779 1.63 35.79 60.47
N VAL A 780 2.10 36.51 61.50
CA VAL A 780 1.32 37.32 62.40
C VAL A 780 1.60 38.78 62.06
N ASP A 781 0.58 39.57 61.75
CA ASP A 781 0.71 40.96 61.42
C ASP A 781 0.94 41.86 62.68
N LEU A 782 1.14 43.16 62.47
CA LEU A 782 1.38 44.12 63.56
C LEU A 782 0.17 44.29 64.50
N ASN A 783 -1.01 43.80 64.08
CA ASN A 783 -2.23 43.83 64.88
C ASN A 783 -2.44 42.53 65.67
N GLY A 784 -1.51 41.56 65.55
CA GLY A 784 -1.63 40.26 66.18
C GLY A 784 -2.49 39.25 65.43
N GLN A 785 -2.94 39.57 64.25
CA GLN A 785 -3.79 38.67 63.43
C GLN A 785 -2.90 37.71 62.67
N SER A 786 -3.29 36.40 62.69
CA SER A 786 -2.57 35.34 61.99
C SER A 786 -3.08 35.18 60.55
N HIS A 787 -2.17 35.21 59.58
CA HIS A 787 -2.42 35.01 58.13
C HIS A 787 -1.71 33.80 57.65
N THR A 788 -2.36 33.01 56.77
CA THR A 788 -1.72 31.92 56.07
C THR A 788 -1.18 32.41 54.71
N ILE A 789 0.12 32.44 54.57
CA ILE A 789 0.77 32.88 53.33
C ILE A 789 0.76 31.75 52.31
N PHE A 790 1.05 30.53 52.74
CA PHE A 790 1.08 29.35 51.89
C PHE A 790 0.70 28.11 52.70
N GLU A 791 -0.07 27.22 52.07
CA GLU A 791 -0.40 25.92 52.66
C GLU A 791 -0.46 24.86 51.56
N ALA A 792 0.20 23.75 51.75
CA ALA A 792 0.18 22.57 50.88
C ALA A 792 0.29 21.29 51.72
N PRO A 793 -0.81 20.68 52.11
CA PRO A 793 -0.80 19.39 52.84
C PRO A 793 -0.39 18.25 51.91
N GLY A 794 0.19 17.19 52.49
CA GLY A 794 0.53 15.94 51.82
C GLY A 794 1.98 15.84 51.39
N GLU A 795 2.36 14.69 50.86
CA GLU A 795 3.74 14.28 50.52
C GLU A 795 4.48 15.25 49.59
N TYR A 796 3.77 15.99 48.77
CA TYR A 796 4.32 16.96 47.81
C TYR A 796 4.29 18.41 48.30
N GLY A 797 4.08 18.63 49.59
CA GLY A 797 3.99 19.97 50.19
C GLY A 797 5.23 20.82 49.86
N ILE A 798 6.42 20.26 50.04
CA ILE A 798 7.68 20.99 49.73
C ILE A 798 7.84 21.34 48.26
N ASN A 799 7.42 20.44 47.37
CA ASN A 799 7.47 20.66 45.90
C ASN A 799 6.57 21.84 45.54
N ARG A 800 5.33 21.84 46.06
CA ARG A 800 4.38 22.95 45.82
C ARG A 800 4.88 24.26 46.42
N LEU A 801 5.57 24.20 47.60
CA LEU A 801 6.20 25.36 48.20
C LEU A 801 7.24 25.96 47.28
N ILE A 802 8.13 25.12 46.77
CA ILE A 802 9.24 25.53 45.88
C ILE A 802 8.72 26.01 44.53
N ASP A 803 7.68 25.36 43.95
CA ASP A 803 7.09 25.73 42.66
C ASP A 803 6.30 27.04 42.74
N ALA A 804 5.67 27.33 43.88
CA ALA A 804 4.94 28.57 44.10
C ALA A 804 5.83 29.78 44.41
N ALA A 805 7.12 29.58 44.75
CA ALA A 805 8.04 30.66 45.07
C ALA A 805 8.53 31.40 43.80
N GLN A 806 8.50 32.72 43.85
CA GLN A 806 9.33 33.54 42.97
C GLN A 806 10.78 33.45 43.44
N ARG A 807 11.70 33.03 42.57
CA ARG A 807 13.11 32.75 42.95
C ARG A 807 14.06 33.76 42.30
N LYS A 808 14.98 34.26 43.11
CA LYS A 808 16.08 35.08 42.66
C LYS A 808 17.38 34.49 43.19
N GLU A 809 18.31 34.10 42.32
CA GLU A 809 19.60 33.57 42.71
C GLU A 809 20.51 34.69 43.18
N GLN A 810 21.12 34.51 44.37
CA GLN A 810 22.04 35.46 44.98
C GLN A 810 23.17 34.67 45.70
N ASN A 811 24.43 34.91 45.34
CA ASN A 811 25.61 34.43 46.06
C ASN A 811 25.54 33.01 46.66
N GLY A 812 25.09 32.02 45.86
CA GLY A 812 25.04 30.60 46.27
C GLY A 812 23.81 30.21 47.09
N HIS A 813 22.81 31.07 47.20
CA HIS A 813 21.48 30.77 47.75
C HIS A 813 20.39 31.41 46.91
N PHE A 814 19.14 31.00 47.12
CA PHE A 814 17.97 31.54 46.44
C PHE A 814 17.14 32.40 47.39
N GLU A 815 16.86 33.61 47.01
CA GLU A 815 15.81 34.41 47.66
C GLU A 815 14.46 33.90 47.13
N MET A 816 13.65 33.36 48.02
CA MET A 816 12.31 32.78 47.73
C MET A 816 11.25 33.76 48.20
N THR A 817 10.28 34.08 47.37
CA THR A 817 9.17 34.95 47.71
C THR A 817 7.85 34.22 47.46
N TRP A 818 7.02 34.13 48.48
CA TRP A 818 5.66 33.62 48.37
C TRP A 818 4.69 34.78 48.57
N VAL A 819 3.64 34.79 47.71
CA VAL A 819 2.54 35.74 47.83
C VAL A 819 1.30 34.97 48.28
N SER A 820 0.56 35.49 49.29
CA SER A 820 -0.66 34.86 49.73
C SER A 820 -1.74 34.83 48.62
N LYS A 821 -2.34 33.69 48.43
CA LYS A 821 -3.45 33.55 47.44
C LYS A 821 -4.74 34.22 47.91
N THR A 822 -4.95 34.28 49.22
CA THR A 822 -6.14 34.92 49.82
C THR A 822 -5.98 36.40 49.95
N GLU A 823 -4.77 36.87 50.22
CA GLU A 823 -4.46 38.29 50.42
C GLU A 823 -3.17 38.68 49.65
N PRO A 824 -3.31 39.00 48.35
CA PRO A 824 -2.14 39.24 47.45
C PRO A 824 -1.23 40.40 47.90
N SER A 825 -1.66 41.24 48.83
CA SER A 825 -0.86 42.28 49.44
C SER A 825 0.21 41.71 50.45
N LEU A 826 0.01 40.48 50.90
CA LEU A 826 0.91 39.83 51.86
C LEU A 826 1.89 38.90 51.13
N SER A 827 3.14 39.13 51.32
CA SER A 827 4.21 38.27 50.75
C SER A 827 5.28 38.00 51.80
N LEU A 828 5.87 36.82 51.76
CA LEU A 828 7.00 36.48 52.64
C LEU A 828 8.24 36.17 51.80
N LYS A 829 9.39 36.74 52.19
CA LYS A 829 10.69 36.49 51.63
C LYS A 829 11.59 35.77 52.59
N VAL A 830 12.30 34.73 52.15
CA VAL A 830 13.37 34.08 52.94
C VAL A 830 14.46 33.61 52.00
N ASN A 831 15.69 33.45 52.50
CA ASN A 831 16.72 32.83 51.69
C ASN A 831 16.70 31.31 51.91
N PHE A 832 16.99 30.59 50.82
CA PHE A 832 16.98 29.15 50.77
C PHE A 832 18.31 28.62 50.20
N ARG A 833 18.86 27.58 50.79
CA ARG A 833 19.98 26.84 50.19
C ARG A 833 19.85 25.35 50.41
N LEU A 834 20.30 24.57 49.44
CA LEU A 834 20.39 23.11 49.53
C LEU A 834 21.76 22.75 50.11
N ILE A 835 21.83 21.88 51.11
CA ILE A 835 23.05 21.43 51.79
C ILE A 835 23.49 20.09 51.21
N SER A 836 22.60 19.13 51.13
CA SER A 836 22.87 17.82 50.58
C SER A 836 21.58 17.22 50.00
N GLY A 837 21.72 16.36 49.01
CA GLY A 837 20.61 15.80 48.28
C GLY A 837 20.69 16.15 46.81
N HIS A 838 19.59 16.02 46.08
CA HIS A 838 19.54 16.31 44.64
C HIS A 838 19.79 17.82 44.40
N SER A 839 20.49 18.12 43.29
CA SER A 839 20.93 19.48 42.91
C SER A 839 19.88 20.57 43.09
N SER A 840 20.27 21.81 43.32
CA SER A 840 19.48 22.98 43.70
C SER A 840 18.22 23.30 42.83
N GLY A 841 18.06 22.60 41.76
CA GLY A 841 16.85 22.58 40.92
C GLY A 841 15.84 21.48 41.26
N ASN A 842 16.21 20.45 42.01
CA ASN A 842 15.41 19.21 42.16
C ASN A 842 15.29 18.75 43.62
N ILE A 843 14.67 19.55 44.47
CA ILE A 843 14.27 19.07 45.79
C ILE A 843 13.01 18.27 45.66
N GLY A 844 13.13 16.97 45.91
CA GLY A 844 12.04 16.02 45.79
C GLY A 844 11.96 15.35 44.40
N SER A 845 11.69 14.06 44.45
CA SER A 845 11.56 13.20 43.26
C SER A 845 10.43 13.58 42.28
N SER A 846 9.61 14.57 42.62
CA SER A 846 8.43 14.93 41.82
C SER A 846 8.72 15.86 40.63
N ARG A 847 9.91 16.50 40.54
CA ARG A 847 10.21 17.49 39.49
C ARG A 847 10.21 16.90 38.08
N GLY A 848 10.59 15.64 37.95
CA GLY A 848 10.48 14.93 36.65
C GLY A 848 9.04 14.63 36.22
N TYR A 849 8.09 14.72 37.16
CA TYR A 849 6.68 14.40 36.93
C TYR A 849 5.77 15.64 36.94
N VAL A 850 6.28 16.83 37.28
CA VAL A 850 5.45 18.04 37.28
C VAL A 850 5.01 18.38 35.87
N GLY A 851 3.71 18.35 35.66
CA GLY A 851 3.11 18.58 34.35
C GLY A 851 3.32 17.43 33.33
N LEU A 852 3.88 16.29 33.76
CA LEU A 852 4.09 15.16 32.88
C LEU A 852 2.74 14.59 32.43
N GLN A 853 2.57 14.50 31.12
CA GLN A 853 1.42 13.84 30.49
C GLN A 853 1.92 12.65 29.68
N LEU A 854 1.17 11.56 29.69
CA LEU A 854 1.45 10.45 28.79
C LEU A 854 0.91 10.76 27.39
N VAL A 855 1.71 10.47 26.38
CA VAL A 855 1.26 10.49 24.99
C VAL A 855 0.35 9.29 24.75
N ASP A 856 -0.76 9.48 24.06
CA ASP A 856 -1.79 8.46 23.86
C ASP A 856 -1.37 7.34 22.86
N GLN A 857 -0.35 7.60 22.05
CA GLN A 857 0.13 6.69 21.00
C GLN A 857 1.67 6.53 21.06
N VAL A 858 2.11 5.27 21.03
CA VAL A 858 3.53 4.89 20.95
C VAL A 858 4.04 4.96 19.52
N THR A 859 3.19 4.58 18.56
CA THR A 859 3.47 4.51 17.13
C THR A 859 2.53 5.40 16.35
N THR A 860 2.94 5.85 15.17
CA THR A 860 2.17 6.78 14.34
C THR A 860 2.21 6.37 12.87
N THR A 861 1.29 6.89 12.06
CA THR A 861 1.30 6.71 10.61
C THR A 861 2.43 7.51 9.96
N LYS A 862 2.94 7.04 8.83
CA LYS A 862 4.08 7.63 8.11
C LYS A 862 3.88 9.11 7.72
N ALA A 863 2.64 9.55 7.55
CA ALA A 863 2.29 10.93 7.20
C ALA A 863 2.67 11.96 8.30
N LEU A 864 2.53 11.59 9.57
CA LEU A 864 2.89 12.47 10.69
C LEU A 864 4.41 12.62 10.87
N LEU A 865 5.20 11.64 10.43
CA LEU A 865 6.66 11.69 10.49
C LEU A 865 7.25 12.75 9.55
N VAL A 866 6.62 12.99 8.41
CA VAL A 866 7.08 14.00 7.43
C VAL A 866 6.89 15.40 7.98
N VAL A 867 5.78 15.66 8.67
CA VAL A 867 5.49 16.97 9.30
C VAL A 867 6.45 17.23 10.48
N ALA A 868 6.74 16.21 11.30
CA ALA A 868 7.67 16.35 12.42
C ALA A 868 9.14 16.55 11.96
N ALA A 869 9.55 15.89 10.86
CA ALA A 869 10.88 16.08 10.27
C ALA A 869 11.05 17.47 9.65
N GLN A 870 10.01 18.06 9.09
CA GLN A 870 10.03 19.43 8.56
C GLN A 870 10.08 20.47 9.68
N THR A 871 9.39 20.24 10.80
CA THR A 871 9.44 21.15 11.96
C THR A 871 10.77 21.08 12.71
N THR A 872 11.42 19.93 12.76
CA THR A 872 12.77 19.79 13.36
C THR A 872 13.89 20.29 12.44
N ALA A 873 13.72 20.25 11.12
CA ALA A 873 14.69 20.77 10.16
C ALA A 873 14.70 22.31 10.08
N MET A 874 13.63 22.99 10.51
CA MET A 874 13.60 24.46 10.55
C MET A 874 14.23 25.09 11.80
N SER A 875 14.55 24.31 12.84
CA SER A 875 15.15 24.84 14.09
C SER A 875 16.68 25.09 14.04
N PRO A 876 17.51 24.37 13.26
CA PRO A 876 18.96 24.63 13.22
C PRO A 876 19.38 25.81 12.33
N ALA A 877 18.54 26.24 11.39
CA ALA A 877 18.89 27.29 10.43
C ALA A 877 18.81 28.71 11.03
N GLN A 878 18.06 28.92 12.11
CA GLN A 878 17.98 30.21 12.78
C GLN A 878 19.12 30.45 13.76
N THR A 879 19.76 29.41 14.26
CA THR A 879 20.92 29.55 15.19
C THR A 879 22.23 29.81 14.47
N ALA A 880 22.35 29.39 13.18
CA ALA A 880 23.54 29.67 12.37
C ALA A 880 23.57 31.09 11.79
N ALA A 881 22.43 31.73 11.61
CA ALA A 881 22.34 33.10 11.07
C ALA A 881 22.64 34.16 12.11
N THR A 882 22.61 33.83 13.42
CA THR A 882 22.93 34.77 14.50
C THR A 882 24.42 34.73 14.90
N GLN A 883 25.10 33.64 14.60
CA GLN A 883 26.55 33.51 14.87
C GLN A 883 27.45 34.06 13.76
N SER A 884 26.96 34.26 12.55
CA SER A 884 27.75 34.82 11.43
C SER A 884 27.71 36.34 11.35
N LYS A 885 26.95 37.03 12.20
CA LYS A 885 26.93 38.51 12.25
C LYS A 885 27.81 39.12 13.34
N THR A 886 28.45 38.32 14.21
CA THR A 886 29.28 38.83 15.32
C THR A 886 30.78 38.67 15.07
N THR A 887 31.22 38.11 13.93
CA THR A 887 32.66 37.90 13.62
C THR A 887 33.16 38.71 12.40
N MET A 888 32.41 39.72 11.95
CA MET A 888 32.83 40.53 10.80
C MET A 888 33.03 42.04 11.13
N SER A 889 33.51 42.35 12.33
CA SER A 889 33.93 43.73 12.64
C SER A 889 35.21 43.79 13.53
N ALA A 890 36.24 43.12 13.10
CA ALA A 890 37.61 43.44 13.62
C ALA A 890 38.63 42.80 12.66
N GLN A 891 39.01 43.49 11.61
CA GLN A 891 40.37 43.57 11.07
C GLN A 891 40.35 44.32 9.74
N VAL A 892 40.55 45.61 9.85
CA VAL A 892 41.16 46.41 8.77
C VAL A 892 42.35 47.13 9.40
N GLY A 893 43.53 46.89 8.83
CA GLY A 893 44.71 47.69 9.16
C GLY A 893 46.03 46.92 9.00
N GLY A 894 46.73 47.15 7.89
CA GLY A 894 48.15 46.81 7.79
C GLY A 894 48.64 46.28 6.46
N VAL A 895 48.92 47.13 5.54
CA VAL A 895 49.84 47.01 4.38
C VAL A 895 51.17 47.63 4.82
N PRO A 896 52.42 47.41 4.22
CA PRO A 896 52.92 46.53 3.17
C PRO A 896 54.31 45.92 3.43
N GLN A 897 54.70 44.89 2.74
CA GLN A 897 55.84 44.82 1.84
C GLN A 897 55.80 43.50 1.05
#